data_3e56d92966274bc473397c84f3855cac
#
_entry.id   3e56d92966274bc473397c84f3855cac
#
_cell.length_a   1.000
_cell.length_b   1.000
_cell.length_c   1.000
_cell.angle_alpha   90.00
_cell.angle_beta   90.00
_cell.angle_gamma   90.00
#
_symmetry.space_group_name_H-M   'P 1'
#
loop_
_entity.id
_entity.type
_entity.pdbx_description
1 polymer ?
#
loop_
_entity_poly.entity_id
_entity_poly.type
_entity_poly.pdbx_seq_one_letter_code
_entity_poly.pdbx_strand_id
1 'polypeptide(L)'
;MSRDLKFTRNIGIAAHIDAGKTTTTERVLFYTGVSHKIGEVHDGAATMDWMEQEQERGITITSAATTCSWNFPTDQGKPTAETKPYHFNIIDTPGHVDFTVEVNRSLRVLDGLVFLFSAVDGVEPQSETNWRLADNYKVPRIGFVNKMDRQGSNFLGVCKQVIEKLGSKAVPIVLNIGDEEDFKGIVDLVKNQAIVWHDDNYGSTFDVVDIPDDLKEEAERLRGELIEAVAEYDENLLEKYFEDPDSITEDEVHNALRAATQEISIIPMVCGSAFKNKGVQFLLDAVCRYLPSPVDKDAIVGTKPDSDEEISRLPNASEPFSALAFKIATDPYVGRLAFFRVYSGRLDAGSYILNNRSENRERISRIYQMHSNKQNAIDYIEAGDIGAAVGFKDIKTGDTLSSEKDPIILESMDFPDPVIGVAVEPKTKADVDKLGMALGKLAEEDPTFQVKTDEASGQTVISGMGELHLDILVDRLRREFKVEVNQGQPQVEYKESLTQSADHRETYKKQTGGRGKFADIVFTIEPGEKGKSGLEFVNLIKGGNIPREYIPSVEKGFKDSMKNGPLAGFEVDSMKVTLKDGSFHPVDSDSLSFELAARLAFKTSAKAAKAVIMEPIMKLEVITPEENMGDIVGDLNRRRGQVNSMDDRAGAKVVKGEVPLSEMFGYVTSLRTLSSGRATSTMEFSHYDQTPSNISETVISEVKGNTTD
;
A
#
# COMPACT_ATOMS: atom_id res chain seq x y z
N MET A 1 4.13 21.34 -27.34
CA MET A 1 2.86 20.70 -27.68
C MET A 1 2.46 19.87 -26.48
N SER A 2 1.20 19.95 -26.02
CA SER A 2 0.72 19.09 -24.94
C SER A 2 0.81 17.63 -25.40
N ARG A 3 1.21 16.73 -24.50
CA ARG A 3 1.34 15.30 -24.78
C ARG A 3 -0.04 14.71 -25.00
N ASP A 4 -0.19 13.78 -25.94
CA ASP A 4 -1.44 13.01 -26.09
C ASP A 4 -1.47 11.93 -25.00
N LEU A 5 -2.39 12.10 -24.04
CA LEU A 5 -2.52 11.22 -22.88
C LEU A 5 -2.91 9.77 -23.23
N LYS A 6 -3.44 9.52 -24.43
CA LYS A 6 -3.71 8.15 -24.92
C LYS A 6 -2.45 7.27 -24.94
N PHE A 7 -1.28 7.89 -25.10
CA PHE A 7 0.01 7.23 -25.13
C PHE A 7 0.77 7.34 -23.80
N THR A 8 0.09 7.68 -22.72
CA THR A 8 0.66 7.68 -21.36
C THR A 8 0.23 6.43 -20.60
N ARG A 9 1.13 5.84 -19.81
CA ARG A 9 0.86 4.71 -18.91
C ARG A 9 1.47 4.99 -17.56
N ASN A 10 0.62 5.12 -16.56
CA ASN A 10 1.03 5.22 -15.15
C ASN A 10 0.89 3.84 -14.54
N ILE A 11 1.99 3.13 -14.43
CA ILE A 11 1.99 1.72 -14.03
C ILE A 11 2.82 1.47 -12.79
N GLY A 12 2.36 0.52 -11.97
CA GLY A 12 3.14 -0.06 -10.90
C GLY A 12 3.73 -1.41 -11.29
N ILE A 13 4.81 -1.76 -10.63
CA ILE A 13 5.36 -3.12 -10.68
C ILE A 13 5.30 -3.67 -9.27
N ALA A 14 4.44 -4.67 -9.03
CA ALA A 14 4.27 -5.35 -7.76
C ALA A 14 4.67 -6.82 -7.86
N ALA A 15 5.18 -7.37 -6.77
CA ALA A 15 5.62 -8.75 -6.69
C ALA A 15 5.72 -9.19 -5.23
N HIS A 16 5.76 -10.50 -4.99
CA HIS A 16 6.29 -11.00 -3.73
C HIS A 16 7.83 -10.89 -3.70
N ILE A 17 8.41 -11.11 -2.53
CA ILE A 17 9.88 -11.12 -2.35
C ILE A 17 10.48 -12.19 -3.28
N ASP A 18 11.62 -11.88 -3.87
CA ASP A 18 12.35 -12.76 -4.78
C ASP A 18 11.65 -13.16 -6.09
N ALA A 19 10.47 -12.62 -6.45
CA ALA A 19 9.87 -12.86 -7.77
C ALA A 19 10.69 -12.27 -8.95
N GLY A 20 11.73 -11.50 -8.65
CA GLY A 20 12.59 -10.85 -9.64
C GLY A 20 12.08 -9.47 -10.08
N LYS A 21 11.41 -8.75 -9.18
CA LYS A 21 10.87 -7.42 -9.43
C LYS A 21 11.97 -6.45 -9.89
N THR A 22 13.00 -6.24 -9.08
CA THR A 22 14.10 -5.32 -9.41
C THR A 22 14.79 -5.70 -10.71
N THR A 23 15.05 -7.00 -10.95
CA THR A 23 15.62 -7.47 -12.23
C THR A 23 14.72 -7.12 -13.40
N THR A 24 13.41 -7.31 -13.29
CA THR A 24 12.45 -6.98 -14.36
C THR A 24 12.43 -5.46 -14.62
N THR A 25 12.39 -4.66 -13.55
CA THR A 25 12.41 -3.19 -13.67
C THR A 25 13.70 -2.69 -14.32
N GLU A 26 14.86 -3.22 -13.94
CA GLU A 26 16.15 -2.90 -14.59
C GLU A 26 16.17 -3.26 -16.09
N ARG A 27 15.54 -4.38 -16.48
CA ARG A 27 15.40 -4.74 -17.90
C ARG A 27 14.48 -3.79 -18.66
N VAL A 28 13.39 -3.36 -18.03
CA VAL A 28 12.51 -2.31 -18.60
C VAL A 28 13.30 -1.02 -18.82
N LEU A 29 14.10 -0.57 -17.85
CA LEU A 29 14.92 0.63 -17.97
C LEU A 29 16.00 0.49 -19.06
N PHE A 30 16.56 -0.69 -19.21
CA PHE A 30 17.55 -0.98 -20.27
C PHE A 30 16.92 -0.92 -21.67
N TYR A 31 15.80 -1.63 -21.90
CA TYR A 31 15.14 -1.64 -23.21
C TYR A 31 14.54 -0.30 -23.60
N THR A 32 14.14 0.50 -22.64
CA THR A 32 13.63 1.87 -22.86
C THR A 32 14.75 2.92 -23.01
N GLY A 33 16.03 2.51 -22.90
CA GLY A 33 17.20 3.38 -23.10
C GLY A 33 17.48 4.35 -21.94
N VAL A 34 16.82 4.19 -20.80
CA VAL A 34 17.08 4.99 -19.59
C VAL A 34 18.39 4.56 -18.92
N SER A 35 18.69 3.26 -18.93
CA SER A 35 19.97 2.71 -18.47
C SER A 35 20.77 2.20 -19.67
N HIS A 36 22.06 2.53 -19.71
CA HIS A 36 23.00 2.02 -20.73
C HIS A 36 23.71 0.72 -20.32
N LYS A 37 23.53 0.32 -19.06
CA LYS A 37 24.07 -0.92 -18.50
C LYS A 37 22.95 -1.70 -17.85
N ILE A 38 23.00 -3.01 -17.99
CA ILE A 38 22.13 -3.90 -17.23
C ILE A 38 22.62 -3.89 -15.79
N GLY A 39 21.81 -3.33 -14.87
CA GLY A 39 22.06 -3.38 -13.44
C GLY A 39 21.82 -4.82 -12.93
N GLU A 40 22.86 -5.44 -12.36
CA GLU A 40 22.71 -6.73 -11.67
C GLU A 40 22.45 -6.47 -10.19
N VAL A 41 21.38 -7.06 -9.65
CA VAL A 41 20.99 -6.88 -8.23
C VAL A 41 22.08 -7.41 -7.30
N HIS A 42 22.71 -8.53 -7.68
CA HIS A 42 23.79 -9.15 -6.88
C HIS A 42 25.08 -8.30 -6.81
N ASP A 43 25.28 -7.42 -7.77
CA ASP A 43 26.45 -6.52 -7.81
C ASP A 43 26.17 -5.16 -7.14
N GLY A 44 24.99 -4.95 -6.58
CA GLY A 44 24.57 -3.66 -5.99
C GLY A 44 24.48 -2.51 -7.01
N ALA A 45 24.29 -2.85 -8.28
CA ALA A 45 24.30 -1.89 -9.41
C ALA A 45 22.89 -1.52 -9.90
N ALA A 46 21.85 -1.93 -9.18
CA ALA A 46 20.44 -1.64 -9.53
C ALA A 46 20.14 -0.14 -9.40
N THR A 47 19.52 0.43 -10.41
CA THR A 47 19.20 1.87 -10.48
C THR A 47 18.01 2.22 -9.61
N MET A 48 17.03 1.32 -9.47
CA MET A 48 15.80 1.57 -8.72
C MET A 48 15.97 1.36 -7.22
N ASP A 49 16.74 0.36 -6.80
CA ASP A 49 17.11 0.15 -5.41
C ASP A 49 18.33 1.03 -5.07
N TRP A 50 18.11 2.32 -4.88
CA TRP A 50 19.15 3.32 -4.72
C TRP A 50 19.67 3.47 -3.28
N MET A 51 18.92 3.00 -2.29
CA MET A 51 19.34 3.02 -0.89
C MET A 51 20.38 1.91 -0.63
N GLU A 52 21.43 2.23 0.13
CA GLU A 52 22.41 1.23 0.54
C GLU A 52 21.77 0.01 1.22
N GLN A 53 20.73 0.24 2.03
CA GLN A 53 19.99 -0.81 2.72
C GLN A 53 19.21 -1.73 1.78
N GLU A 54 18.65 -1.20 0.69
CA GLU A 54 17.99 -1.98 -0.37
C GLU A 54 19.00 -2.89 -1.05
N GLN A 55 20.16 -2.35 -1.40
CA GLN A 55 21.25 -3.08 -2.06
C GLN A 55 21.86 -4.16 -1.15
N GLU A 56 22.12 -3.84 0.13
CA GLU A 56 22.67 -4.79 1.11
C GLU A 56 21.70 -5.94 1.42
N ARG A 57 20.41 -5.67 1.48
CA ARG A 57 19.36 -6.65 1.85
C ARG A 57 18.74 -7.35 0.65
N GLY A 58 18.93 -6.81 -0.57
CA GLY A 58 18.33 -7.33 -1.79
C GLY A 58 16.81 -7.17 -1.86
N ILE A 59 16.23 -6.21 -1.11
CA ILE A 59 14.79 -5.94 -1.08
C ILE A 59 14.52 -4.47 -1.36
N THR A 60 13.46 -4.16 -2.09
CA THR A 60 12.96 -2.78 -2.23
C THR A 60 12.23 -2.37 -0.95
N ILE A 61 12.62 -1.24 -0.38
CA ILE A 61 12.08 -0.68 0.86
C ILE A 61 11.14 0.47 0.55
N THR A 62 11.58 1.39 -0.31
CA THR A 62 10.82 2.58 -0.69
C THR A 62 10.39 2.51 -2.15
N SER A 63 9.17 2.96 -2.46
CA SER A 63 8.74 3.07 -3.85
C SER A 63 9.59 4.11 -4.60
N ALA A 64 10.10 3.76 -5.77
CA ALA A 64 10.82 4.65 -6.65
C ALA A 64 10.00 4.94 -7.90
N ALA A 65 9.99 6.20 -8.34
CA ALA A 65 9.30 6.61 -9.55
C ALA A 65 10.32 6.87 -10.68
N THR A 66 10.07 6.33 -11.85
CA THR A 66 10.91 6.55 -13.03
C THR A 66 10.05 6.73 -14.27
N THR A 67 10.49 7.64 -15.13
CA THR A 67 9.85 7.91 -16.40
C THR A 67 10.68 7.36 -17.53
N CYS A 68 10.04 6.67 -18.49
CA CYS A 68 10.69 6.15 -19.69
C CYS A 68 9.74 6.19 -20.89
N SER A 69 10.24 5.83 -22.07
CA SER A 69 9.44 5.79 -23.30
C SER A 69 9.62 4.47 -24.02
N TRP A 70 8.52 3.95 -24.58
CA TRP A 70 8.52 2.75 -25.39
C TRP A 70 7.82 3.01 -26.73
N ASN A 71 8.41 2.53 -27.83
CA ASN A 71 7.86 2.67 -29.18
C ASN A 71 6.94 1.48 -29.49
N PHE A 72 5.66 1.75 -29.77
CA PHE A 72 4.68 0.72 -30.08
C PHE A 72 3.59 1.23 -31.05
N PRO A 73 3.02 0.40 -31.95
CA PRO A 73 3.44 -0.96 -32.28
C PRO A 73 4.73 -0.99 -33.05
N THR A 74 5.41 -2.13 -33.06
CA THR A 74 6.61 -2.37 -33.89
C THR A 74 6.44 -3.63 -34.75
N ASP A 75 7.12 -3.71 -35.87
CA ASP A 75 7.25 -4.93 -36.65
C ASP A 75 8.64 -5.54 -36.38
N GLN A 76 8.68 -6.71 -35.76
CA GLN A 76 9.92 -7.39 -35.32
C GLN A 76 10.90 -6.44 -34.60
N GLY A 77 10.39 -5.60 -33.72
CA GLY A 77 11.16 -4.61 -32.97
C GLY A 77 11.56 -3.36 -33.77
N LYS A 78 11.15 -3.24 -35.04
CA LYS A 78 11.42 -2.07 -35.87
C LYS A 78 10.21 -1.14 -35.93
N PRO A 79 10.40 0.19 -35.87
CA PRO A 79 9.32 1.14 -36.01
C PRO A 79 8.62 1.03 -37.38
N THR A 80 7.29 1.14 -37.37
CA THR A 80 6.42 1.22 -38.56
C THR A 80 5.86 2.63 -38.72
N ALA A 81 5.05 2.87 -39.74
CA ALA A 81 4.35 4.15 -39.90
C ALA A 81 3.34 4.44 -38.79
N GLU A 82 2.86 3.41 -38.10
CA GLU A 82 1.88 3.50 -37.00
C GLU A 82 2.54 3.64 -35.64
N THR A 83 3.84 3.43 -35.54
CA THR A 83 4.59 3.50 -34.28
C THR A 83 4.44 4.86 -33.60
N LYS A 84 4.08 4.84 -32.36
CA LYS A 84 3.99 6.01 -31.47
C LYS A 84 4.88 5.80 -30.25
N PRO A 85 5.53 6.85 -29.75
CA PRO A 85 6.22 6.79 -28.46
C PRO A 85 5.19 6.81 -27.34
N TYR A 86 5.12 5.72 -26.57
CA TYR A 86 4.39 5.65 -25.32
C TYR A 86 5.25 6.18 -24.19
N HIS A 87 4.66 6.98 -23.32
CA HIS A 87 5.31 7.53 -22.14
C HIS A 87 4.88 6.75 -20.90
N PHE A 88 5.84 6.18 -20.21
CA PHE A 88 5.61 5.40 -19.00
C PHE A 88 6.09 6.17 -17.76
N ASN A 89 5.22 6.29 -16.78
CA ASN A 89 5.58 6.59 -15.41
C ASN A 89 5.47 5.28 -14.63
N ILE A 90 6.61 4.76 -14.20
CA ILE A 90 6.70 3.48 -13.50
C ILE A 90 6.95 3.76 -12.04
N ILE A 91 6.12 3.19 -11.16
CA ILE A 91 6.34 3.17 -9.71
C ILE A 91 6.71 1.75 -9.31
N ASP A 92 7.94 1.57 -8.87
CA ASP A 92 8.42 0.31 -8.31
C ASP A 92 7.99 0.21 -6.85
N THR A 93 7.22 -0.84 -6.49
CA THR A 93 6.64 -0.98 -5.15
C THR A 93 7.39 -2.02 -4.33
N PRO A 94 7.52 -1.85 -2.99
CA PRO A 94 8.08 -2.89 -2.13
C PRO A 94 7.30 -4.20 -2.20
N GLY A 95 8.00 -5.31 -1.98
CA GLY A 95 7.38 -6.65 -1.90
C GLY A 95 7.13 -7.12 -0.47
N HIS A 96 7.73 -6.50 0.56
CA HIS A 96 7.67 -6.95 1.94
C HIS A 96 6.45 -6.40 2.68
N VAL A 97 5.82 -7.23 3.52
CA VAL A 97 4.58 -6.88 4.26
C VAL A 97 4.73 -5.67 5.19
N ASP A 98 5.90 -5.46 5.79
CA ASP A 98 6.15 -4.30 6.66
C ASP A 98 6.07 -2.96 5.91
N PHE A 99 6.13 -3.01 4.57
CA PHE A 99 6.05 -1.85 3.67
C PHE A 99 4.76 -1.82 2.84
N THR A 100 3.73 -2.53 3.27
CA THR A 100 2.41 -2.56 2.59
C THR A 100 1.83 -1.15 2.40
N VAL A 101 2.15 -0.21 3.29
CA VAL A 101 1.75 1.20 3.14
C VAL A 101 2.32 1.86 1.89
N GLU A 102 3.56 1.52 1.51
CA GLU A 102 4.18 2.00 0.27
C GLU A 102 3.43 1.47 -0.96
N VAL A 103 3.00 0.20 -0.91
CA VAL A 103 2.17 -0.42 -1.97
C VAL A 103 0.82 0.28 -2.04
N ASN A 104 0.16 0.47 -0.90
CA ASN A 104 -1.15 1.10 -0.78
C ASN A 104 -1.17 2.50 -1.41
N ARG A 105 -0.24 3.37 -0.98
CA ARG A 105 -0.16 4.74 -1.51
C ARG A 105 0.23 4.80 -2.99
N SER A 106 1.01 3.84 -3.48
CA SER A 106 1.34 3.74 -4.90
C SER A 106 0.13 3.32 -5.73
N LEU A 107 -0.61 2.27 -5.31
CA LEU A 107 -1.80 1.79 -6.01
C LEU A 107 -2.88 2.86 -6.17
N ARG A 108 -3.02 3.78 -5.20
CA ARG A 108 -3.99 4.88 -5.26
C ARG A 108 -3.79 5.83 -6.45
N VAL A 109 -2.57 5.92 -6.96
CA VAL A 109 -2.20 6.87 -8.02
C VAL A 109 -1.87 6.21 -9.36
N LEU A 110 -1.97 4.88 -9.44
CA LEU A 110 -1.70 4.11 -10.66
C LEU A 110 -2.95 3.92 -11.51
N ASP A 111 -2.74 3.84 -12.83
CA ASP A 111 -3.79 3.47 -13.79
C ASP A 111 -3.79 1.98 -14.07
N GLY A 112 -2.64 1.34 -14.00
CA GLY A 112 -2.47 -0.08 -14.26
C GLY A 112 -1.32 -0.69 -13.46
N LEU A 113 -1.27 -2.01 -13.40
CA LEU A 113 -0.30 -2.77 -12.62
C LEU A 113 0.29 -3.92 -13.44
N VAL A 114 1.58 -4.11 -13.36
CA VAL A 114 2.26 -5.34 -13.74
C VAL A 114 2.51 -6.14 -12.47
N PHE A 115 1.89 -7.30 -12.37
CA PHE A 115 2.03 -8.17 -11.20
C PHE A 115 2.94 -9.35 -11.55
N LEU A 116 4.08 -9.45 -10.89
CA LEU A 116 5.06 -10.49 -11.12
C LEU A 116 4.80 -11.69 -10.21
N PHE A 117 4.83 -12.87 -10.82
CA PHE A 117 4.86 -14.17 -10.14
C PHE A 117 6.17 -14.89 -10.45
N SER A 118 6.64 -15.72 -9.55
CA SER A 118 7.71 -16.67 -9.83
C SER A 118 7.12 -17.91 -10.52
N ALA A 119 7.73 -18.36 -11.60
CA ALA A 119 7.32 -19.59 -12.30
C ALA A 119 7.47 -20.86 -11.44
N VAL A 120 8.31 -20.78 -10.39
CA VAL A 120 8.59 -21.91 -9.47
C VAL A 120 7.71 -21.78 -8.22
N ASP A 121 7.68 -20.59 -7.60
CA ASP A 121 7.00 -20.39 -6.32
C ASP A 121 5.49 -20.15 -6.48
N GLY A 122 5.06 -19.60 -7.63
CA GLY A 122 3.66 -19.31 -7.95
C GLY A 122 3.07 -18.16 -7.12
N VAL A 123 1.83 -18.37 -6.64
CA VAL A 123 1.12 -17.40 -5.79
C VAL A 123 1.48 -17.62 -4.33
N GLU A 124 2.09 -16.61 -3.73
CA GLU A 124 2.49 -16.54 -2.32
C GLU A 124 1.57 -15.63 -1.49
N PRO A 125 1.60 -15.65 -0.14
CA PRO A 125 0.74 -14.84 0.71
C PRO A 125 0.86 -13.35 0.46
N GLN A 126 2.08 -12.88 0.22
CA GLN A 126 2.32 -11.49 -0.14
C GLN A 126 1.68 -11.12 -1.48
N SER A 127 1.61 -12.09 -2.41
CA SER A 127 0.86 -11.92 -3.65
C SER A 127 -0.63 -11.72 -3.37
N GLU A 128 -1.21 -12.51 -2.46
CA GLU A 128 -2.62 -12.39 -2.07
C GLU A 128 -2.94 -11.02 -1.45
N THR A 129 -2.08 -10.54 -0.54
CA THR A 129 -2.25 -9.22 0.10
C THR A 129 -2.18 -8.08 -0.90
N ASN A 130 -1.13 -8.05 -1.73
CA ASN A 130 -0.95 -7.01 -2.73
C ASN A 130 -2.05 -7.07 -3.81
N TRP A 131 -2.51 -8.27 -4.16
CA TRP A 131 -3.62 -8.46 -5.10
C TRP A 131 -4.93 -7.89 -4.57
N ARG A 132 -5.27 -8.20 -3.32
CA ARG A 132 -6.45 -7.65 -2.65
C ARG A 132 -6.41 -6.12 -2.56
N LEU A 133 -5.25 -5.53 -2.26
CA LEU A 133 -5.08 -4.07 -2.30
C LEU A 133 -5.34 -3.52 -3.70
N ALA A 134 -4.84 -4.18 -4.74
CA ALA A 134 -5.10 -3.77 -6.12
C ALA A 134 -6.59 -3.90 -6.50
N ASP A 135 -7.31 -4.88 -5.94
CA ASP A 135 -8.77 -5.01 -6.09
C ASP A 135 -9.52 -3.87 -5.40
N ASN A 136 -9.12 -3.50 -4.18
CA ASN A 136 -9.72 -2.39 -3.44
C ASN A 136 -9.65 -1.07 -4.22
N TYR A 137 -8.53 -0.82 -4.89
CA TYR A 137 -8.34 0.37 -5.74
C TYR A 137 -8.80 0.17 -7.18
N LYS A 138 -9.37 -0.98 -7.52
CA LYS A 138 -9.83 -1.32 -8.89
C LYS A 138 -8.77 -1.03 -9.94
N VAL A 139 -7.54 -1.49 -9.71
CA VAL A 139 -6.42 -1.29 -10.63
C VAL A 139 -6.36 -2.43 -11.64
N PRO A 140 -6.57 -2.17 -12.94
CA PRO A 140 -6.37 -3.14 -14.01
C PRO A 140 -4.93 -3.66 -14.04
N ARG A 141 -4.75 -4.95 -14.35
CA ARG A 141 -3.42 -5.57 -14.23
C ARG A 141 -3.13 -6.61 -15.29
N ILE A 142 -1.84 -6.83 -15.50
CA ILE A 142 -1.28 -7.92 -16.31
C ILE A 142 -0.43 -8.77 -15.37
N GLY A 143 -0.56 -10.10 -15.44
CA GLY A 143 0.32 -11.02 -14.74
C GLY A 143 1.56 -11.36 -15.59
N PHE A 144 2.73 -11.22 -15.00
CA PHE A 144 4.00 -11.63 -15.61
C PHE A 144 4.63 -12.75 -14.79
N VAL A 145 4.68 -13.96 -15.36
CA VAL A 145 5.31 -15.14 -14.74
C VAL A 145 6.78 -15.13 -15.12
N ASN A 146 7.61 -14.70 -14.20
CA ASN A 146 9.06 -14.56 -14.33
C ASN A 146 9.79 -15.83 -13.89
N LYS A 147 11.09 -15.90 -14.18
CA LYS A 147 11.97 -17.02 -13.82
C LYS A 147 11.66 -18.34 -14.57
N MET A 148 11.19 -18.23 -15.81
CA MET A 148 10.96 -19.41 -16.65
C MET A 148 12.23 -20.25 -16.92
N ASP A 149 13.42 -19.67 -16.63
CA ASP A 149 14.74 -20.31 -16.73
C ASP A 149 15.12 -21.18 -15.52
N ARG A 150 14.30 -21.19 -14.47
CA ARG A 150 14.58 -21.93 -13.25
C ARG A 150 14.00 -23.34 -13.27
N GLN A 151 14.70 -24.27 -12.60
CA GLN A 151 14.23 -25.64 -12.45
C GLN A 151 12.87 -25.69 -11.72
N GLY A 152 11.93 -26.42 -12.25
CA GLY A 152 10.55 -26.51 -11.73
C GLY A 152 9.64 -25.38 -12.20
N SER A 153 10.03 -24.58 -13.19
CA SER A 153 9.18 -23.54 -13.76
C SER A 153 7.92 -24.13 -14.40
N ASN A 154 6.75 -23.51 -14.12
CA ASN A 154 5.46 -23.95 -14.65
C ASN A 154 4.52 -22.77 -14.87
N PHE A 155 4.49 -22.22 -16.07
CA PHE A 155 3.67 -21.07 -16.43
C PHE A 155 2.16 -21.31 -16.26
N LEU A 156 1.64 -22.38 -16.87
CA LEU A 156 0.22 -22.71 -16.80
C LEU A 156 -0.23 -23.09 -15.40
N GLY A 157 0.65 -23.72 -14.62
CA GLY A 157 0.42 -24.00 -13.20
C GLY A 157 0.25 -22.74 -12.37
N VAL A 158 1.02 -21.67 -12.65
CA VAL A 158 0.85 -20.37 -11.99
C VAL A 158 -0.46 -19.70 -12.40
N CYS A 159 -0.83 -19.73 -13.69
CA CYS A 159 -2.13 -19.22 -14.15
C CYS A 159 -3.29 -19.90 -13.39
N LYS A 160 -3.23 -21.22 -13.23
CA LYS A 160 -4.21 -21.96 -12.45
C LYS A 160 -4.26 -21.54 -10.97
N GLN A 161 -3.09 -21.31 -10.35
CA GLN A 161 -3.03 -20.81 -8.98
C GLN A 161 -3.65 -19.40 -8.83
N VAL A 162 -3.48 -18.51 -9.81
CA VAL A 162 -4.13 -17.19 -9.82
C VAL A 162 -5.66 -17.35 -9.80
N ILE A 163 -6.20 -18.29 -10.59
CA ILE A 163 -7.64 -18.58 -10.58
C ILE A 163 -8.09 -19.15 -9.22
N GLU A 164 -7.40 -20.16 -8.72
CA GLU A 164 -7.81 -20.87 -7.52
C GLU A 164 -7.61 -20.09 -6.21
N LYS A 165 -6.51 -19.34 -6.09
CA LYS A 165 -6.14 -18.65 -4.85
C LYS A 165 -6.56 -17.18 -4.84
N LEU A 166 -6.50 -16.49 -6.00
CA LEU A 166 -6.83 -15.07 -6.10
C LEU A 166 -8.24 -14.82 -6.65
N GLY A 167 -8.95 -15.88 -7.08
CA GLY A 167 -10.32 -15.78 -7.57
C GLY A 167 -10.47 -14.93 -8.85
N SER A 168 -9.40 -14.75 -9.60
CA SER A 168 -9.37 -13.89 -10.80
C SER A 168 -9.26 -14.71 -12.07
N LYS A 169 -9.94 -14.31 -13.14
CA LYS A 169 -9.91 -15.03 -14.44
C LYS A 169 -8.58 -14.75 -15.15
N ALA A 170 -7.54 -15.53 -14.81
CA ALA A 170 -6.24 -15.47 -15.45
C ALA A 170 -6.30 -16.16 -16.81
N VAL A 171 -5.98 -15.45 -17.89
CA VAL A 171 -6.02 -15.95 -19.26
C VAL A 171 -4.64 -15.85 -19.89
N PRO A 172 -3.99 -16.99 -20.21
CA PRO A 172 -2.73 -16.97 -20.95
C PRO A 172 -2.91 -16.33 -22.32
N ILE A 173 -2.10 -15.34 -22.63
CA ILE A 173 -2.01 -14.75 -23.98
C ILE A 173 -0.76 -15.19 -24.72
N VAL A 174 0.06 -15.98 -24.04
CA VAL A 174 1.26 -16.63 -24.60
C VAL A 174 1.34 -18.07 -24.14
N LEU A 175 2.14 -18.89 -24.85
CA LEU A 175 2.59 -20.20 -24.42
C LEU A 175 4.12 -20.19 -24.45
N ASN A 176 4.77 -20.76 -23.44
CA ASN A 176 6.24 -20.83 -23.39
C ASN A 176 6.81 -21.85 -24.39
N ILE A 177 7.96 -21.53 -24.96
CA ILE A 177 8.74 -22.42 -25.83
C ILE A 177 9.92 -22.94 -25.01
N GLY A 178 9.82 -24.17 -24.57
CA GLY A 178 10.75 -24.79 -23.62
C GLY A 178 10.53 -24.31 -22.19
N ASP A 179 11.11 -25.03 -21.26
CA ASP A 179 11.10 -24.75 -19.81
C ASP A 179 12.52 -24.80 -19.27
N GLU A 180 12.74 -24.21 -18.12
CA GLU A 180 14.01 -24.24 -17.39
C GLU A 180 15.19 -23.74 -18.26
N GLU A 181 16.27 -24.50 -18.36
CA GLU A 181 17.44 -24.12 -19.19
C GLU A 181 17.11 -24.06 -20.70
N ASP A 182 16.07 -24.77 -21.13
CA ASP A 182 15.60 -24.80 -22.52
C ASP A 182 14.60 -23.71 -22.89
N PHE A 183 14.29 -22.79 -21.96
CA PHE A 183 13.40 -21.65 -22.23
C PHE A 183 14.01 -20.71 -23.29
N LYS A 184 13.41 -20.68 -24.49
CA LYS A 184 13.93 -19.93 -25.66
C LYS A 184 13.04 -18.76 -26.08
N GLY A 185 11.73 -18.87 -25.84
CA GLY A 185 10.78 -17.92 -26.35
C GLY A 185 9.35 -18.15 -25.93
N ILE A 186 8.44 -17.56 -26.64
CA ILE A 186 7.00 -17.69 -26.44
C ILE A 186 6.28 -17.86 -27.77
N VAL A 187 5.10 -18.47 -27.71
CA VAL A 187 4.10 -18.40 -28.78
C VAL A 187 3.12 -17.28 -28.40
N ASP A 188 2.96 -16.28 -29.25
CA ASP A 188 1.90 -15.27 -29.16
C ASP A 188 0.59 -15.90 -29.63
N LEU A 189 -0.34 -16.17 -28.71
CA LEU A 189 -1.60 -16.83 -28.98
C LEU A 189 -2.60 -15.94 -29.74
N VAL A 190 -2.45 -14.62 -29.67
CA VAL A 190 -3.31 -13.70 -30.44
C VAL A 190 -2.88 -13.67 -31.90
N LYS A 191 -1.57 -13.53 -32.16
CA LYS A 191 -1.00 -13.48 -33.51
C LYS A 191 -0.76 -14.86 -34.13
N ASN A 192 -0.85 -15.92 -33.33
CA ASN A 192 -0.59 -17.29 -33.72
C ASN A 192 0.81 -17.49 -34.35
N GLN A 193 1.83 -16.95 -33.71
CA GLN A 193 3.23 -17.00 -34.14
C GLN A 193 4.18 -17.17 -32.96
N ALA A 194 5.36 -17.71 -33.22
CA ALA A 194 6.39 -17.88 -32.21
C ALA A 194 7.42 -16.73 -32.22
N ILE A 195 7.87 -16.33 -31.04
CA ILE A 195 8.89 -15.31 -30.83
C ILE A 195 10.05 -15.97 -30.07
N VAL A 196 11.25 -15.94 -30.66
CA VAL A 196 12.46 -16.55 -30.11
C VAL A 196 13.53 -15.48 -29.95
N TRP A 197 14.02 -15.26 -28.72
CA TRP A 197 15.02 -14.24 -28.41
C TRP A 197 16.44 -14.77 -28.60
N HIS A 198 17.34 -13.87 -29.08
CA HIS A 198 18.76 -14.16 -29.24
C HIS A 198 19.52 -13.85 -27.96
N ASP A 199 20.39 -14.77 -27.52
CA ASP A 199 21.21 -14.61 -26.33
C ASP A 199 22.42 -13.67 -26.53
N ASP A 200 22.90 -13.50 -27.78
CA ASP A 200 24.13 -12.80 -28.13
C ASP A 200 24.13 -11.30 -27.81
N ASN A 201 22.96 -10.67 -27.68
CA ASN A 201 22.80 -9.23 -27.54
C ASN A 201 21.83 -8.84 -26.40
N TYR A 202 21.84 -9.58 -25.34
CA TYR A 202 20.96 -9.36 -24.18
C TYR A 202 19.47 -9.34 -24.55
N GLY A 203 19.05 -10.21 -25.48
CA GLY A 203 17.66 -10.31 -25.92
C GLY A 203 17.12 -9.08 -26.65
N SER A 204 17.98 -8.16 -27.11
CA SER A 204 17.55 -6.95 -27.83
C SER A 204 16.96 -7.27 -29.18
N THR A 205 17.27 -8.41 -29.77
CA THR A 205 16.68 -8.91 -31.01
C THR A 205 16.02 -10.25 -30.83
N PHE A 206 15.01 -10.49 -31.63
CA PHE A 206 14.25 -11.72 -31.66
C PHE A 206 13.84 -12.06 -33.10
N ASP A 207 13.56 -13.33 -33.33
CA ASP A 207 12.98 -13.79 -34.60
C ASP A 207 11.52 -14.12 -34.38
N VAL A 208 10.70 -13.81 -35.38
CA VAL A 208 9.32 -14.29 -35.48
C VAL A 208 9.30 -15.47 -36.41
N VAL A 209 8.88 -16.62 -35.92
CA VAL A 209 8.92 -17.90 -36.64
C VAL A 209 7.59 -18.60 -36.53
N ASP A 210 7.39 -19.67 -37.31
CA ASP A 210 6.23 -20.54 -37.20
C ASP A 210 6.24 -21.25 -35.81
N ILE A 211 5.06 -21.58 -35.33
CA ILE A 211 4.91 -22.34 -34.08
C ILE A 211 5.57 -23.71 -34.25
N PRO A 212 6.44 -24.13 -33.31
CA PRO A 212 7.01 -25.47 -33.30
C PRO A 212 5.94 -26.56 -33.37
N ASP A 213 6.21 -27.62 -34.14
CA ASP A 213 5.21 -28.67 -34.41
C ASP A 213 4.68 -29.36 -33.14
N ASP A 214 5.53 -29.50 -32.14
CA ASP A 214 5.22 -30.08 -30.83
C ASP A 214 4.33 -29.21 -29.96
N LEU A 215 4.23 -27.90 -30.25
CA LEU A 215 3.42 -26.94 -29.50
C LEU A 215 2.13 -26.54 -30.24
N LYS A 216 1.94 -26.95 -31.49
CA LYS A 216 0.79 -26.50 -32.30
C LYS A 216 -0.55 -26.86 -31.68
N GLU A 217 -0.72 -28.11 -31.22
CA GLU A 217 -1.97 -28.59 -30.61
C GLU A 217 -2.30 -27.81 -29.32
N GLU A 218 -1.31 -27.61 -28.47
CA GLU A 218 -1.49 -26.88 -27.22
C GLU A 218 -1.72 -25.37 -27.46
N ALA A 219 -1.04 -24.77 -28.43
CA ALA A 219 -1.24 -23.38 -28.82
C ALA A 219 -2.65 -23.16 -29.40
N GLU A 220 -3.13 -24.08 -30.22
CA GLU A 220 -4.49 -24.03 -30.80
C GLU A 220 -5.56 -24.16 -29.71
N ARG A 221 -5.38 -25.08 -28.76
CA ARG A 221 -6.25 -25.25 -27.60
C ARG A 221 -6.32 -23.97 -26.76
N LEU A 222 -5.17 -23.42 -26.35
CA LEU A 222 -5.09 -22.21 -25.54
C LEU A 222 -5.61 -20.97 -26.27
N ARG A 223 -5.38 -20.86 -27.59
CA ARG A 223 -5.98 -19.82 -28.42
C ARG A 223 -7.50 -19.92 -28.43
N GLY A 224 -8.04 -21.12 -28.54
CA GLY A 224 -9.50 -21.34 -28.45
C GLY A 224 -10.06 -20.86 -27.12
N GLU A 225 -9.41 -21.23 -26.00
CA GLU A 225 -9.80 -20.80 -24.65
C GLU A 225 -9.66 -19.27 -24.47
N LEU A 226 -8.64 -18.64 -25.05
CA LEU A 226 -8.48 -17.19 -25.06
C LEU A 226 -9.64 -16.51 -25.80
N ILE A 227 -9.97 -16.95 -27.02
CA ILE A 227 -11.05 -16.38 -27.82
C ILE A 227 -12.40 -16.54 -27.12
N GLU A 228 -12.68 -17.73 -26.57
CA GLU A 228 -13.88 -17.98 -25.77
C GLU A 228 -13.96 -17.04 -24.56
N ALA A 229 -12.86 -16.88 -23.83
CA ALA A 229 -12.79 -16.03 -22.65
C ALA A 229 -13.09 -14.56 -22.95
N VAL A 230 -12.62 -14.03 -24.08
CA VAL A 230 -12.82 -12.62 -24.46
C VAL A 230 -14.15 -12.38 -25.18
N ALA A 231 -14.68 -13.40 -25.88
CA ALA A 231 -15.97 -13.31 -26.55
C ALA A 231 -17.13 -13.07 -25.57
N GLU A 232 -17.02 -13.47 -24.32
CA GLU A 232 -18.00 -13.20 -23.27
C GLU A 232 -18.20 -11.68 -23.01
N TYR A 233 -17.24 -10.84 -23.41
CA TYR A 233 -17.22 -9.40 -23.17
C TYR A 233 -17.46 -8.53 -24.43
N ASP A 234 -17.70 -9.15 -25.59
CA ASP A 234 -17.97 -8.46 -26.86
C ASP A 234 -19.05 -9.22 -27.65
N GLU A 235 -20.24 -8.65 -27.77
CA GLU A 235 -21.38 -9.29 -28.45
C GLU A 235 -21.08 -9.66 -29.90
N ASN A 236 -20.34 -8.80 -30.64
CA ASN A 236 -20.01 -9.08 -32.05
C ASN A 236 -18.99 -10.23 -32.14
N LEU A 237 -18.04 -10.27 -31.21
CA LEU A 237 -17.05 -11.34 -31.16
C LEU A 237 -17.70 -12.66 -30.76
N LEU A 238 -18.69 -12.61 -29.86
CA LEU A 238 -19.45 -13.80 -29.44
C LEU A 238 -20.27 -14.37 -30.61
N GLU A 239 -20.95 -13.53 -31.42
CA GLU A 239 -21.65 -13.97 -32.63
C GLU A 239 -20.69 -14.65 -33.61
N LYS A 240 -19.55 -14.04 -33.91
CA LYS A 240 -18.52 -14.62 -34.77
C LYS A 240 -17.96 -15.94 -34.25
N TYR A 241 -17.75 -16.03 -32.92
CA TYR A 241 -17.23 -17.23 -32.28
C TYR A 241 -18.15 -18.46 -32.52
N PHE A 242 -19.47 -18.24 -32.53
CA PHE A 242 -20.44 -19.32 -32.80
C PHE A 242 -20.70 -19.56 -34.30
N GLU A 243 -20.64 -18.53 -35.14
CA GLU A 243 -20.98 -18.65 -36.56
C GLU A 243 -19.77 -19.01 -37.42
N ASP A 244 -18.63 -18.34 -37.24
CA ASP A 244 -17.41 -18.51 -38.03
C ASP A 244 -16.18 -18.05 -37.23
N PRO A 245 -15.61 -18.90 -36.36
CA PRO A 245 -14.45 -18.55 -35.53
C PRO A 245 -13.22 -18.12 -36.35
N ASP A 246 -13.09 -18.60 -37.59
CA ASP A 246 -11.96 -18.27 -38.45
C ASP A 246 -12.04 -16.83 -39.01
N SER A 247 -13.20 -16.19 -38.91
CA SER A 247 -13.39 -14.78 -39.30
C SER A 247 -12.95 -13.77 -38.24
N ILE A 248 -12.59 -14.24 -37.04
CA ILE A 248 -12.16 -13.39 -35.92
C ILE A 248 -10.77 -12.85 -36.22
N THR A 249 -10.67 -11.53 -36.26
CA THR A 249 -9.42 -10.83 -36.54
C THR A 249 -8.57 -10.62 -35.27
N GLU A 250 -7.26 -10.46 -35.44
CA GLU A 250 -6.31 -10.12 -34.37
C GLU A 250 -6.75 -8.86 -33.60
N ASP A 251 -7.17 -7.80 -34.34
CA ASP A 251 -7.59 -6.54 -33.72
C ASP A 251 -8.85 -6.69 -32.86
N GLU A 252 -9.79 -7.52 -33.25
CA GLU A 252 -10.99 -7.80 -32.46
C GLU A 252 -10.64 -8.49 -31.15
N VAL A 253 -9.75 -9.48 -31.18
CA VAL A 253 -9.27 -10.16 -29.97
C VAL A 253 -8.53 -9.17 -29.06
N HIS A 254 -7.63 -8.34 -29.61
CA HIS A 254 -6.93 -7.34 -28.84
C HIS A 254 -7.85 -6.31 -28.21
N ASN A 255 -8.86 -5.83 -28.92
CA ASN A 255 -9.81 -4.84 -28.39
C ASN A 255 -10.68 -5.42 -27.28
N ALA A 256 -11.21 -6.62 -27.47
CA ALA A 256 -11.98 -7.32 -26.46
C ALA A 256 -11.14 -7.63 -25.19
N LEU A 257 -9.91 -8.10 -25.37
CA LEU A 257 -8.99 -8.36 -24.27
C LEU A 257 -8.62 -7.06 -23.51
N ARG A 258 -8.42 -5.94 -24.23
CA ARG A 258 -8.20 -4.64 -23.62
C ARG A 258 -9.39 -4.21 -22.77
N ALA A 259 -10.59 -4.28 -23.30
CA ALA A 259 -11.83 -3.92 -22.58
C ALA A 259 -11.99 -4.76 -21.32
N ALA A 260 -11.91 -6.09 -21.44
CA ALA A 260 -12.03 -7.01 -20.33
C ALA A 260 -10.92 -6.81 -19.25
N THR A 261 -9.68 -6.44 -19.68
CA THR A 261 -8.59 -6.12 -18.76
C THR A 261 -8.86 -4.85 -17.98
N GLN A 262 -9.36 -3.81 -18.64
CA GLN A 262 -9.69 -2.53 -17.99
C GLN A 262 -10.83 -2.64 -17.00
N GLU A 263 -11.78 -3.53 -17.24
CA GLU A 263 -12.88 -3.88 -16.32
C GLU A 263 -12.47 -4.87 -15.23
N ILE A 264 -11.21 -5.35 -15.24
CA ILE A 264 -10.64 -6.35 -14.32
C ILE A 264 -11.40 -7.70 -14.42
N SER A 265 -12.10 -7.92 -15.48
CA SER A 265 -12.85 -9.17 -15.74
C SER A 265 -11.91 -10.29 -16.20
N ILE A 266 -10.84 -9.94 -16.90
CA ILE A 266 -9.76 -10.85 -17.33
C ILE A 266 -8.42 -10.28 -16.91
N ILE A 267 -7.52 -11.17 -16.50
CA ILE A 267 -6.11 -10.86 -16.25
C ILE A 267 -5.27 -11.52 -17.34
N PRO A 268 -4.73 -10.77 -18.30
CA PRO A 268 -3.80 -11.32 -19.29
C PRO A 268 -2.55 -11.82 -18.61
N MET A 269 -2.16 -13.06 -18.91
CA MET A 269 -0.97 -13.69 -18.35
C MET A 269 0.11 -13.84 -19.42
N VAL A 270 1.29 -13.35 -19.13
CA VAL A 270 2.48 -13.46 -19.96
C VAL A 270 3.62 -14.11 -19.17
N CYS A 271 4.60 -14.69 -19.85
CA CYS A 271 5.74 -15.29 -19.18
C CYS A 271 7.08 -14.84 -19.77
N GLY A 272 8.13 -15.07 -19.00
CA GLY A 272 9.48 -14.72 -19.41
C GLY A 272 10.54 -15.03 -18.37
N SER A 273 11.76 -14.65 -18.70
CA SER A 273 12.90 -14.62 -17.78
C SER A 273 13.60 -13.28 -17.90
N ALA A 274 13.38 -12.42 -16.91
CA ALA A 274 14.08 -11.14 -16.84
C ALA A 274 15.59 -11.34 -16.71
N PHE A 275 16.04 -12.36 -15.99
CA PHE A 275 17.46 -12.69 -15.86
C PHE A 275 18.10 -13.10 -17.19
N LYS A 276 17.42 -13.88 -18.00
CA LYS A 276 17.85 -14.30 -19.35
C LYS A 276 17.46 -13.31 -20.45
N ASN A 277 16.88 -12.16 -20.08
CA ASN A 277 16.50 -11.10 -21.04
C ASN A 277 15.45 -11.54 -22.08
N LYS A 278 14.51 -12.40 -21.73
CA LYS A 278 13.48 -12.97 -22.60
C LYS A 278 12.08 -12.61 -22.10
N GLY A 279 11.20 -12.14 -22.99
CA GLY A 279 9.80 -11.84 -22.70
C GLY A 279 9.49 -10.42 -22.22
N VAL A 280 10.48 -9.62 -21.80
CA VAL A 280 10.24 -8.28 -21.23
C VAL A 280 9.75 -7.29 -22.29
N GLN A 281 10.24 -7.35 -23.54
CA GLN A 281 9.72 -6.50 -24.61
C GLN A 281 8.25 -6.81 -24.91
N PHE A 282 7.88 -8.09 -24.93
CA PHE A 282 6.49 -8.49 -25.11
C PHE A 282 5.62 -7.97 -23.96
N LEU A 283 6.12 -7.99 -22.72
CA LEU A 283 5.44 -7.38 -21.58
C LEU A 283 5.21 -5.87 -21.79
N LEU A 284 6.21 -5.13 -22.29
CA LEU A 284 6.07 -3.70 -22.59
C LEU A 284 5.03 -3.44 -23.68
N ASP A 285 4.98 -4.28 -24.71
CA ASP A 285 3.94 -4.22 -25.74
C ASP A 285 2.54 -4.51 -25.18
N ALA A 286 2.43 -5.52 -24.30
CA ALA A 286 1.18 -5.85 -23.61
C ALA A 286 0.72 -4.68 -22.70
N VAL A 287 1.62 -4.01 -21.99
CA VAL A 287 1.32 -2.79 -21.22
C VAL A 287 0.76 -1.68 -22.11
N CYS A 288 1.38 -1.41 -23.26
CA CYS A 288 0.88 -0.42 -24.21
C CYS A 288 -0.52 -0.78 -24.71
N ARG A 289 -0.76 -2.05 -24.97
CA ARG A 289 -1.96 -2.57 -25.61
C ARG A 289 -3.15 -2.69 -24.65
N TYR A 290 -2.95 -3.23 -23.45
CA TYR A 290 -4.05 -3.65 -22.57
C TYR A 290 -4.26 -2.75 -21.35
N LEU A 291 -3.21 -2.16 -20.79
CA LEU A 291 -3.41 -1.28 -19.62
C LEU A 291 -3.98 0.09 -20.02
N PRO A 292 -4.79 0.70 -19.15
CA PRO A 292 -5.41 1.98 -19.45
C PRO A 292 -4.42 3.13 -19.48
N SER A 293 -4.77 4.13 -20.25
CA SER A 293 -4.21 5.47 -20.19
C SER A 293 -5.03 6.36 -19.24
N PRO A 294 -4.53 7.54 -18.84
CA PRO A 294 -5.32 8.46 -17.99
C PRO A 294 -6.68 8.85 -18.58
N VAL A 295 -6.81 8.86 -19.91
CA VAL A 295 -8.09 9.20 -20.60
C VAL A 295 -9.06 8.02 -20.72
N ASP A 296 -8.63 6.81 -20.44
CA ASP A 296 -9.51 5.64 -20.37
C ASP A 296 -10.20 5.51 -18.99
N LYS A 297 -9.73 6.28 -18.00
CA LYS A 297 -10.31 6.32 -16.66
C LYS A 297 -11.45 7.34 -16.59
N ASP A 298 -12.41 7.05 -15.71
CA ASP A 298 -13.46 8.01 -15.39
C ASP A 298 -12.87 9.31 -14.82
N ALA A 299 -13.67 10.38 -14.91
CA ALA A 299 -13.32 11.64 -14.27
C ALA A 299 -13.05 11.44 -12.78
N ILE A 300 -11.98 12.04 -12.27
CA ILE A 300 -11.70 11.97 -10.83
C ILE A 300 -12.79 12.70 -10.06
N VAL A 301 -13.37 12.04 -9.08
CA VAL A 301 -14.40 12.59 -8.20
C VAL A 301 -13.77 13.05 -6.89
N GLY A 302 -14.26 14.15 -6.38
CA GLY A 302 -13.92 14.70 -5.08
C GLY A 302 -15.05 15.56 -4.57
N THR A 303 -14.86 16.16 -3.40
CA THR A 303 -15.86 17.05 -2.77
C THR A 303 -15.37 18.49 -2.75
N LYS A 304 -16.29 19.43 -2.74
CA LYS A 304 -15.94 20.83 -2.46
C LYS A 304 -15.54 20.99 -1.00
N PRO A 305 -14.55 21.85 -0.69
CA PRO A 305 -14.28 22.22 0.69
C PRO A 305 -15.55 22.71 1.39
N ASP A 306 -15.71 22.36 2.66
CA ASP A 306 -16.86 22.76 3.53
C ASP A 306 -18.25 22.27 3.06
N SER A 307 -18.29 21.30 2.15
CA SER A 307 -19.54 20.80 1.57
C SER A 307 -19.39 19.32 1.19
N ASP A 308 -20.47 18.57 1.30
CA ASP A 308 -20.56 17.19 0.77
C ASP A 308 -20.91 17.14 -0.73
N GLU A 309 -20.87 18.29 -1.43
CA GLU A 309 -21.15 18.37 -2.86
C GLU A 309 -20.03 17.70 -3.66
N GLU A 310 -20.38 16.60 -4.35
CA GLU A 310 -19.44 15.92 -5.25
C GLU A 310 -19.21 16.74 -6.52
N ILE A 311 -17.97 16.86 -6.90
CA ILE A 311 -17.51 17.47 -8.15
C ILE A 311 -16.53 16.55 -8.85
N SER A 312 -16.48 16.61 -10.17
CA SER A 312 -15.58 15.79 -10.99
C SER A 312 -14.62 16.64 -11.83
N ARG A 313 -13.48 16.06 -12.19
CA ARG A 313 -12.49 16.67 -13.09
C ARG A 313 -12.06 15.66 -14.15
N LEU A 314 -12.02 16.09 -15.39
CA LEU A 314 -11.48 15.29 -16.48
C LEU A 314 -9.96 15.40 -16.54
N PRO A 315 -9.25 14.37 -17.05
CA PRO A 315 -7.81 14.41 -17.23
C PRO A 315 -7.41 15.30 -18.43
N ASN A 316 -7.57 16.60 -18.27
CA ASN A 316 -7.32 17.60 -19.31
C ASN A 316 -6.54 18.78 -18.73
N ALA A 317 -5.54 19.27 -19.46
CA ALA A 317 -4.71 20.40 -19.06
C ALA A 317 -5.48 21.74 -18.98
N SER A 318 -6.64 21.87 -19.62
CA SER A 318 -7.49 23.08 -19.57
C SER A 318 -8.42 23.12 -18.35
N GLU A 319 -8.60 22.01 -17.64
CA GLU A 319 -9.38 21.94 -16.40
C GLU A 319 -8.67 22.66 -15.24
N PRO A 320 -9.38 23.03 -14.16
CA PRO A 320 -8.75 23.48 -12.94
C PRO A 320 -7.77 22.46 -12.40
N PHE A 321 -6.62 22.92 -11.91
CA PHE A 321 -5.57 22.03 -11.38
C PHE A 321 -6.06 21.22 -10.18
N SER A 322 -5.83 19.91 -10.22
CA SER A 322 -5.96 19.03 -9.07
C SER A 322 -4.90 17.91 -9.09
N ALA A 323 -4.34 17.64 -7.93
CA ALA A 323 -3.32 16.61 -7.74
C ALA A 323 -3.40 16.00 -6.34
N LEU A 324 -2.91 14.79 -6.19
CA LEU A 324 -2.80 14.07 -4.91
C LEU A 324 -1.32 13.84 -4.59
N ALA A 325 -0.88 14.33 -3.43
CA ALA A 325 0.44 14.03 -2.89
C ALA A 325 0.43 12.62 -2.27
N PHE A 326 1.16 11.69 -2.88
CA PHE A 326 1.14 10.28 -2.43
C PHE A 326 2.41 9.84 -1.70
N LYS A 327 3.49 10.60 -1.81
CA LYS A 327 4.75 10.29 -1.12
C LYS A 327 5.51 11.57 -0.79
N ILE A 328 6.04 11.65 0.42
CA ILE A 328 6.99 12.67 0.84
C ILE A 328 8.34 12.02 1.03
N ALA A 329 9.40 12.67 0.58
CA ALA A 329 10.77 12.25 0.82
C ALA A 329 11.59 13.45 1.30
N THR A 330 12.59 13.21 2.13
CA THR A 330 13.53 14.23 2.57
C THR A 330 14.82 14.12 1.77
N ASP A 331 15.09 15.12 0.96
CA ASP A 331 16.33 15.21 0.20
C ASP A 331 17.33 16.12 0.94
N PRO A 332 18.62 15.71 1.09
CA PRO A 332 19.64 16.51 1.81
C PRO A 332 19.90 17.88 1.19
N TYR A 333 19.66 18.04 -0.12
CA TYR A 333 20.02 19.24 -0.88
C TYR A 333 18.83 20.16 -1.14
N VAL A 334 17.65 19.59 -1.41
CA VAL A 334 16.46 20.36 -1.79
C VAL A 334 15.38 20.40 -0.69
N GLY A 335 15.56 19.65 0.38
CA GLY A 335 14.62 19.60 1.50
C GLY A 335 13.45 18.65 1.24
N ARG A 336 12.22 19.08 1.56
CA ARG A 336 11.01 18.27 1.32
C ARG A 336 10.71 18.15 -0.16
N LEU A 337 10.69 16.92 -0.65
CA LEU A 337 10.31 16.55 -2.00
C LEU A 337 8.96 15.83 -1.93
N ALA A 338 7.90 16.43 -2.45
CA ALA A 338 6.59 15.82 -2.50
C ALA A 338 6.33 15.22 -3.89
N PHE A 339 6.05 13.94 -3.93
CA PHE A 339 5.61 13.24 -5.13
C PHE A 339 4.09 13.34 -5.24
N PHE A 340 3.61 13.70 -6.42
CA PHE A 340 2.19 13.86 -6.65
C PHE A 340 1.79 13.41 -8.05
N ARG A 341 0.55 12.97 -8.16
CA ARG A 341 -0.11 12.70 -9.43
C ARG A 341 -1.05 13.85 -9.77
N VAL A 342 -0.93 14.37 -10.98
CA VAL A 342 -1.84 15.38 -11.52
C VAL A 342 -3.03 14.66 -12.18
N TYR A 343 -4.24 14.96 -11.70
CA TYR A 343 -5.47 14.41 -12.26
C TYR A 343 -6.11 15.37 -13.27
N SER A 344 -6.01 16.67 -13.06
CA SER A 344 -6.54 17.68 -13.97
C SER A 344 -5.69 18.95 -13.98
N GLY A 345 -5.80 19.71 -15.03
CA GLY A 345 -5.15 21.00 -15.16
C GLY A 345 -3.65 20.94 -15.44
N ARG A 346 -3.00 22.07 -15.22
CA ARG A 346 -1.56 22.28 -15.41
C ARG A 346 -0.99 23.08 -14.25
N LEU A 347 0.21 22.73 -13.85
CA LEU A 347 0.99 23.42 -12.84
C LEU A 347 2.32 23.87 -13.43
N ASP A 348 2.59 25.19 -13.40
CA ASP A 348 3.86 25.77 -13.82
C ASP A 348 4.79 25.98 -12.62
N ALA A 349 6.09 25.76 -12.80
CA ALA A 349 7.10 26.04 -11.78
C ALA A 349 7.07 27.54 -11.39
N GLY A 350 7.19 27.82 -10.10
CA GLY A 350 7.10 29.18 -9.55
C GLY A 350 5.67 29.64 -9.24
N SER A 351 4.64 28.87 -9.62
CA SER A 351 3.24 29.21 -9.37
C SER A 351 2.79 28.88 -7.94
N TYR A 352 1.55 29.21 -7.64
CA TYR A 352 0.91 28.94 -6.36
C TYR A 352 -0.24 27.95 -6.50
N ILE A 353 -0.41 27.12 -5.49
CA ILE A 353 -1.52 26.17 -5.35
C ILE A 353 -2.08 26.24 -3.94
N LEU A 354 -3.29 25.70 -3.75
CA LEU A 354 -3.92 25.49 -2.46
C LEU A 354 -3.65 24.08 -1.96
N ASN A 355 -3.15 23.94 -0.74
CA ASN A 355 -3.20 22.68 0.00
C ASN A 355 -4.51 22.65 0.80
N ASN A 356 -5.45 21.81 0.41
CA ASN A 356 -6.80 21.80 0.98
C ASN A 356 -6.85 21.37 2.45
N ARG A 357 -5.91 20.50 2.93
CA ARG A 357 -5.85 20.10 4.35
C ARG A 357 -5.44 21.25 5.26
N SER A 358 -4.40 21.99 4.89
CA SER A 358 -3.86 23.08 5.70
C SER A 358 -4.50 24.43 5.37
N GLU A 359 -5.35 24.50 4.33
CA GLU A 359 -5.95 25.71 3.77
C GLU A 359 -4.91 26.79 3.40
N ASN A 360 -3.65 26.37 3.27
CA ASN A 360 -2.54 27.25 2.98
C ASN A 360 -2.24 27.33 1.48
N ARG A 361 -1.87 28.53 1.09
CA ARG A 361 -1.32 28.79 -0.23
C ARG A 361 0.15 28.40 -0.26
N GLU A 362 0.50 27.40 -1.07
CA GLU A 362 1.86 26.91 -1.22
C GLU A 362 2.50 27.39 -2.52
N ARG A 363 3.75 27.80 -2.47
CA ARG A 363 4.52 28.21 -3.65
C ARG A 363 5.40 27.05 -4.12
N ILE A 364 5.14 26.56 -5.33
CA ILE A 364 5.94 25.50 -5.96
C ILE A 364 7.17 26.12 -6.60
N SER A 365 8.33 25.95 -6.00
CA SER A 365 9.56 26.58 -6.48
C SER A 365 10.14 25.88 -7.70
N ARG A 366 10.15 24.55 -7.71
CA ARG A 366 10.62 23.71 -8.81
C ARG A 366 9.79 22.45 -8.92
N ILE A 367 9.66 21.96 -10.14
CA ILE A 367 9.01 20.68 -10.46
C ILE A 367 10.06 19.77 -11.10
N TYR A 368 10.02 18.49 -10.75
CA TYR A 368 10.96 17.49 -11.24
C TYR A 368 10.24 16.31 -11.87
N GLN A 369 10.75 15.86 -12.97
CA GLN A 369 10.53 14.52 -13.48
C GLN A 369 11.59 13.61 -12.88
N MET A 370 11.15 12.52 -12.26
CA MET A 370 12.05 11.64 -11.51
C MET A 370 12.55 10.48 -12.36
N HIS A 371 13.81 10.11 -12.16
CA HIS A 371 14.40 8.88 -12.64
C HIS A 371 15.14 8.22 -11.48
N SER A 372 14.41 7.42 -10.70
CA SER A 372 14.86 6.92 -9.40
C SER A 372 15.26 8.08 -8.46
N ASN A 373 16.53 8.23 -8.10
CA ASN A 373 17.04 9.33 -7.27
C ASN A 373 17.48 10.59 -8.08
N LYS A 374 17.48 10.52 -9.42
CA LYS A 374 17.86 11.67 -10.27
C LYS A 374 16.66 12.58 -10.50
N GLN A 375 16.89 13.87 -10.35
CA GLN A 375 15.89 14.93 -10.45
C GLN A 375 16.12 15.74 -11.72
N ASN A 376 15.24 15.63 -12.71
CA ASN A 376 15.27 16.43 -13.93
C ASN A 376 14.26 17.57 -13.79
N ALA A 377 14.74 18.81 -13.68
CA ALA A 377 13.85 19.96 -13.55
C ALA A 377 13.04 20.16 -14.85
N ILE A 378 11.74 20.41 -14.67
CA ILE A 378 10.81 20.71 -15.75
C ILE A 378 10.07 22.02 -15.43
N ASP A 379 9.65 22.73 -16.49
CA ASP A 379 8.99 24.03 -16.35
C ASP A 379 7.52 23.88 -15.92
N TYR A 380 6.89 22.80 -16.27
CA TYR A 380 5.48 22.51 -15.94
C TYR A 380 5.19 21.01 -15.93
N ILE A 381 4.07 20.66 -15.30
CA ILE A 381 3.47 19.32 -15.29
C ILE A 381 1.97 19.44 -15.58
N GLU A 382 1.41 18.48 -16.30
CA GLU A 382 0.02 18.49 -16.76
C GLU A 382 -0.75 17.25 -16.27
N ALA A 383 -2.08 17.29 -16.43
CA ALA A 383 -2.97 16.17 -16.15
C ALA A 383 -2.43 14.85 -16.72
N GLY A 384 -2.56 13.77 -15.96
CA GLY A 384 -2.09 12.44 -16.32
C GLY A 384 -0.62 12.14 -15.99
N ASP A 385 0.18 13.13 -15.59
CA ASP A 385 1.58 12.95 -15.22
C ASP A 385 1.78 12.70 -13.72
N ILE A 386 2.90 12.04 -13.41
CA ILE A 386 3.44 11.88 -12.07
C ILE A 386 4.77 12.64 -12.00
N GLY A 387 4.92 13.46 -10.98
CA GLY A 387 6.14 14.22 -10.77
C GLY A 387 6.41 14.48 -9.30
N ALA A 388 7.47 15.24 -9.04
CA ALA A 388 7.81 15.67 -7.70
C ALA A 388 8.04 17.19 -7.68
N ALA A 389 7.78 17.83 -6.54
CA ALA A 389 8.03 19.27 -6.40
C ALA A 389 8.60 19.61 -5.03
N VAL A 390 9.25 20.76 -4.97
CA VAL A 390 9.81 21.37 -3.77
C VAL A 390 9.27 22.78 -3.56
N GLY A 391 9.34 23.22 -2.30
CA GLY A 391 8.87 24.56 -1.91
C GLY A 391 7.71 24.53 -0.91
N PHE A 392 7.16 23.36 -0.65
CA PHE A 392 6.09 23.18 0.33
C PHE A 392 6.56 23.49 1.76
N LYS A 393 5.74 24.22 2.49
CA LYS A 393 5.95 24.52 3.92
C LYS A 393 5.30 23.47 4.81
N ASP A 394 4.08 23.08 4.45
CA ASP A 394 3.30 22.06 5.18
C ASP A 394 2.63 21.14 4.18
N ILE A 395 3.24 19.98 3.93
CA ILE A 395 2.73 18.93 3.04
C ILE A 395 2.81 17.59 3.73
N LYS A 396 1.77 16.78 3.59
CA LYS A 396 1.71 15.39 4.07
C LYS A 396 1.28 14.45 2.96
N THR A 397 1.61 13.19 3.12
CA THR A 397 1.07 12.12 2.26
C THR A 397 -0.45 12.08 2.39
N GLY A 398 -1.15 12.04 1.27
CA GLY A 398 -2.62 12.12 1.19
C GLY A 398 -3.18 13.53 0.98
N ASP A 399 -2.35 14.58 1.03
CA ASP A 399 -2.84 15.94 0.81
C ASP A 399 -3.32 16.14 -0.64
N THR A 400 -4.47 16.77 -0.78
CA THR A 400 -4.96 17.24 -2.08
C THR A 400 -4.44 18.65 -2.36
N LEU A 401 -3.84 18.79 -3.53
CA LEU A 401 -3.36 20.05 -4.07
C LEU A 401 -4.29 20.52 -5.17
N SER A 402 -4.80 21.74 -5.10
CA SER A 402 -5.78 22.21 -6.08
C SER A 402 -5.60 23.67 -6.47
N SER A 403 -6.36 24.10 -7.48
CA SER A 403 -6.49 25.50 -7.84
C SER A 403 -7.18 26.29 -6.72
N GLU A 404 -6.66 27.48 -6.39
CA GLU A 404 -7.29 28.37 -5.39
C GLU A 404 -8.70 28.82 -5.78
N LYS A 405 -8.97 28.96 -7.09
CA LYS A 405 -10.25 29.44 -7.61
C LYS A 405 -11.35 28.41 -7.62
N ASP A 406 -10.95 27.16 -7.78
CA ASP A 406 -11.85 26.00 -7.96
C ASP A 406 -11.29 24.84 -7.15
N PRO A 407 -11.37 24.89 -5.81
CA PRO A 407 -10.80 23.86 -4.97
C PRO A 407 -11.62 22.57 -5.02
N ILE A 408 -10.92 21.44 -4.89
CA ILE A 408 -11.49 20.10 -4.79
C ILE A 408 -10.70 19.31 -3.75
N ILE A 409 -11.39 18.51 -2.94
CA ILE A 409 -10.79 17.55 -2.02
C ILE A 409 -10.97 16.17 -2.63
N LEU A 410 -9.87 15.54 -2.98
CA LEU A 410 -9.85 14.15 -3.44
C LEU A 410 -9.92 13.23 -2.22
N GLU A 411 -10.43 12.00 -2.44
CA GLU A 411 -10.49 11.00 -1.39
C GLU A 411 -9.12 10.79 -0.72
N SER A 412 -9.10 10.83 0.61
CA SER A 412 -7.90 10.61 1.41
C SER A 412 -7.47 9.15 1.38
N MET A 413 -6.19 8.92 1.68
CA MET A 413 -5.65 7.57 1.91
C MET A 413 -5.77 7.23 3.39
N ASP A 414 -6.30 6.04 3.69
CA ASP A 414 -6.30 5.49 5.03
C ASP A 414 -5.02 4.67 5.27
N PHE A 415 -4.38 4.90 6.40
CA PHE A 415 -3.17 4.20 6.80
C PHE A 415 -3.43 3.41 8.09
N PRO A 416 -2.92 2.17 8.18
CA PRO A 416 -3.05 1.37 9.39
C PRO A 416 -2.23 1.98 10.53
N ASP A 417 -2.71 1.79 11.74
CA ASP A 417 -1.96 2.13 12.95
C ASP A 417 -0.75 1.21 13.14
N PRO A 418 0.35 1.72 13.72
CA PRO A 418 1.50 0.90 14.07
C PRO A 418 1.13 -0.15 15.13
N VAL A 419 1.81 -1.30 15.08
CA VAL A 419 1.51 -2.46 15.94
C VAL A 419 2.65 -2.83 16.89
N ILE A 420 3.85 -2.30 16.68
CA ILE A 420 5.04 -2.57 17.49
C ILE A 420 5.74 -1.26 17.83
N GLY A 421 6.24 -1.13 19.05
CA GLY A 421 6.99 0.02 19.52
C GLY A 421 8.37 -0.36 20.09
N VAL A 422 9.33 0.52 19.95
CA VAL A 422 10.69 0.40 20.49
C VAL A 422 11.12 1.71 21.12
N ALA A 423 11.61 1.66 22.35
CA ALA A 423 12.21 2.82 22.99
C ALA A 423 13.57 3.12 22.34
N VAL A 424 13.83 4.38 22.03
CA VAL A 424 15.09 4.84 21.47
C VAL A 424 15.68 5.97 22.30
N GLU A 425 16.96 5.87 22.62
CA GLU A 425 17.70 6.88 23.37
C GLU A 425 18.99 7.27 22.60
N PRO A 426 19.29 8.55 22.46
CA PRO A 426 20.54 8.96 21.81
C PRO A 426 21.73 8.58 22.70
N LYS A 427 22.81 8.07 22.11
CA LYS A 427 24.02 7.69 22.85
C LYS A 427 24.70 8.88 23.50
N THR A 428 24.52 10.09 22.97
CA THR A 428 25.11 11.32 23.51
C THR A 428 24.05 12.39 23.75
N LYS A 429 24.24 13.21 24.80
CA LYS A 429 23.35 14.35 25.08
C LYS A 429 23.34 15.39 23.96
N ALA A 430 24.40 15.49 23.18
CA ALA A 430 24.50 16.39 22.05
C ALA A 430 23.60 16.00 20.87
N ASP A 431 23.17 14.74 20.82
CA ASP A 431 22.36 14.23 19.72
C ASP A 431 20.84 14.24 20.01
N VAL A 432 20.43 14.70 21.20
CA VAL A 432 18.98 14.78 21.55
C VAL A 432 18.19 15.60 20.56
N ASP A 433 18.65 16.84 20.27
CA ASP A 433 17.97 17.72 19.34
C ASP A 433 18.01 17.19 17.90
N LYS A 434 19.12 16.57 17.52
CA LYS A 434 19.25 15.93 16.20
C LYS A 434 18.31 14.73 16.06
N LEU A 435 18.17 13.92 17.13
CA LEU A 435 17.24 12.79 17.14
C LEU A 435 15.81 13.27 16.94
N GLY A 436 15.38 14.30 17.70
CA GLY A 436 14.05 14.88 17.54
C GLY A 436 13.77 15.37 16.12
N MET A 437 14.72 16.10 15.52
CA MET A 437 14.61 16.56 14.13
C MET A 437 14.57 15.39 13.12
N ALA A 438 15.40 14.38 13.32
CA ALA A 438 15.46 13.21 12.43
C ALA A 438 14.17 12.39 12.50
N LEU A 439 13.68 12.11 13.70
CA LEU A 439 12.42 11.40 13.93
C LEU A 439 11.22 12.17 13.34
N GLY A 440 11.19 13.49 13.49
CA GLY A 440 10.17 14.33 12.88
C GLY A 440 10.15 14.22 11.35
N LYS A 441 11.32 14.22 10.69
CA LYS A 441 11.42 14.04 9.25
C LYS A 441 10.98 12.65 8.80
N LEU A 442 11.37 11.60 9.50
CA LEU A 442 10.96 10.23 9.21
C LEU A 442 9.44 10.06 9.35
N ALA A 443 8.82 10.68 10.36
CA ALA A 443 7.37 10.67 10.55
C ALA A 443 6.60 11.48 9.48
N GLU A 444 7.25 12.48 8.85
CA GLU A 444 6.67 13.17 7.68
C GLU A 444 6.68 12.29 6.42
N GLU A 445 7.68 11.43 6.27
CA GLU A 445 7.82 10.53 5.13
C GLU A 445 6.87 9.33 5.20
N ASP A 446 6.71 8.76 6.39
CA ASP A 446 5.95 7.55 6.63
C ASP A 446 4.79 7.77 7.61
N PRO A 447 3.54 7.78 7.14
CA PRO A 447 2.38 7.99 7.98
C PRO A 447 2.11 6.86 8.99
N THR A 448 2.68 5.66 8.80
CA THR A 448 2.58 4.54 9.74
C THR A 448 3.68 4.55 10.82
N PHE A 449 4.64 5.45 10.69
CA PHE A 449 5.66 5.67 11.69
C PHE A 449 5.21 6.74 12.69
N GLN A 450 5.12 6.36 13.96
CA GLN A 450 4.74 7.27 15.02
C GLN A 450 5.86 7.45 16.03
N VAL A 451 5.95 8.65 16.59
CA VAL A 451 6.91 9.01 17.63
C VAL A 451 6.13 9.54 18.82
N LYS A 452 6.27 8.90 19.96
CA LYS A 452 5.66 9.32 21.23
C LYS A 452 6.77 9.50 22.27
N THR A 453 6.69 10.55 23.06
CA THR A 453 7.53 10.69 24.25
C THR A 453 6.68 10.34 25.45
N ASP A 454 7.09 9.33 26.21
CA ASP A 454 6.45 9.00 27.47
C ASP A 454 6.78 10.09 28.50
N GLU A 455 5.74 10.81 28.93
CA GLU A 455 5.88 11.92 29.88
C GLU A 455 6.37 11.45 31.27
N ALA A 456 6.10 10.20 31.64
CA ALA A 456 6.48 9.64 32.94
C ALA A 456 7.95 9.21 32.99
N SER A 457 8.44 8.51 31.95
CA SER A 457 9.82 8.01 31.87
C SER A 457 10.75 8.96 31.12
N GLY A 458 10.21 9.90 30.33
CA GLY A 458 10.97 10.75 29.42
C GLY A 458 11.55 10.00 28.21
N GLN A 459 11.21 8.72 28.02
CA GLN A 459 11.70 7.91 26.92
C GLN A 459 10.97 8.26 25.61
N THR A 460 11.70 8.25 24.51
CA THR A 460 11.13 8.37 23.18
C THR A 460 10.86 6.98 22.63
N VAL A 461 9.59 6.69 22.36
CA VAL A 461 9.14 5.44 21.74
C VAL A 461 8.83 5.71 20.27
N ILE A 462 9.40 4.89 19.39
CA ILE A 462 9.09 4.85 17.97
C ILE A 462 8.23 3.62 17.68
N SER A 463 7.15 3.80 16.95
CA SER A 463 6.21 2.73 16.64
C SER A 463 6.06 2.56 15.12
N GLY A 464 5.89 1.31 14.66
CA GLY A 464 5.81 0.96 13.23
C GLY A 464 5.07 -0.35 12.97
N MET A 465 5.09 -0.79 11.71
CA MET A 465 4.31 -1.95 11.23
C MET A 465 4.96 -3.29 11.52
N GLY A 466 6.26 -3.34 11.83
CA GLY A 466 6.99 -4.58 12.11
C GLY A 466 8.43 -4.32 12.56
N GLU A 467 9.11 -5.40 12.99
CA GLU A 467 10.52 -5.30 13.45
C GLU A 467 11.44 -4.79 12.34
N LEU A 468 11.31 -5.33 11.12
CA LEU A 468 12.12 -4.91 9.99
C LEU A 468 11.90 -3.43 9.65
N HIS A 469 10.66 -2.95 9.72
CA HIS A 469 10.34 -1.54 9.50
C HIS A 469 11.10 -0.65 10.49
N LEU A 470 11.03 -0.94 11.79
CA LEU A 470 11.73 -0.16 12.82
C LEU A 470 13.25 -0.27 12.72
N ASP A 471 13.80 -1.44 12.40
CA ASP A 471 15.23 -1.65 12.19
C ASP A 471 15.78 -0.78 11.06
N ILE A 472 15.03 -0.69 9.95
CA ILE A 472 15.41 0.17 8.82
C ILE A 472 15.39 1.64 9.21
N LEU A 473 14.36 2.09 9.93
CA LEU A 473 14.28 3.48 10.39
C LEU A 473 15.42 3.84 11.35
N VAL A 474 15.77 2.95 12.27
CA VAL A 474 16.91 3.15 13.16
C VAL A 474 18.23 3.16 12.40
N ASP A 475 18.41 2.30 11.41
CA ASP A 475 19.59 2.32 10.57
C ASP A 475 19.68 3.61 9.71
N ARG A 476 18.54 4.14 9.25
CA ARG A 476 18.46 5.45 8.60
C ARG A 476 18.88 6.59 9.54
N LEU A 477 18.49 6.56 10.82
CA LEU A 477 18.96 7.52 11.82
C LEU A 477 20.49 7.56 11.87
N ARG A 478 21.14 6.40 11.85
CA ARG A 478 22.59 6.26 11.86
C ARG A 478 23.23 6.72 10.55
N ARG A 479 22.75 6.22 9.39
CA ARG A 479 23.40 6.46 8.09
C ARG A 479 23.10 7.84 7.51
N GLU A 480 21.86 8.27 7.53
CA GLU A 480 21.43 9.54 6.91
C GLU A 480 21.61 10.73 7.86
N PHE A 481 21.16 10.59 9.10
CA PHE A 481 21.13 11.68 10.07
C PHE A 481 22.35 11.72 10.99
N LYS A 482 23.21 10.70 10.94
CA LYS A 482 24.41 10.58 11.79
C LYS A 482 24.09 10.64 13.29
N VAL A 483 23.00 9.99 13.69
CA VAL A 483 22.54 9.87 15.09
C VAL A 483 22.63 8.43 15.52
N GLU A 484 23.46 8.17 16.52
CA GLU A 484 23.57 6.86 17.16
C GLU A 484 22.57 6.74 18.32
N VAL A 485 21.78 5.65 18.32
CA VAL A 485 20.79 5.38 19.36
C VAL A 485 21.00 4.03 20.01
N ASN A 486 20.60 3.92 21.28
CA ASN A 486 20.37 2.67 21.97
C ASN A 486 18.90 2.28 21.75
N GLN A 487 18.64 1.03 21.46
CA GLN A 487 17.29 0.46 21.30
C GLN A 487 16.92 -0.32 22.54
N GLY A 488 15.70 -0.12 23.01
CA GLY A 488 15.05 -0.98 24.01
C GLY A 488 14.55 -2.28 23.37
N GLN A 489 13.90 -3.13 24.20
CA GLN A 489 13.22 -4.31 23.69
C GLN A 489 11.93 -3.90 22.97
N PRO A 490 11.56 -4.60 21.88
CA PRO A 490 10.28 -4.39 21.24
C PRO A 490 9.10 -4.61 22.18
N GLN A 491 8.09 -3.76 22.13
CA GLN A 491 6.87 -3.87 22.89
C GLN A 491 5.66 -3.83 21.98
N VAL A 492 4.61 -4.54 22.37
CA VAL A 492 3.35 -4.56 21.62
C VAL A 492 2.56 -3.30 21.93
N GLU A 493 2.03 -2.67 20.91
CA GLU A 493 1.06 -1.58 21.03
C GLU A 493 -0.32 -2.16 21.35
N TYR A 494 -0.65 -2.21 22.64
CA TYR A 494 -1.99 -2.59 23.08
C TYR A 494 -2.99 -1.45 22.87
N LYS A 495 -4.25 -1.82 22.69
CA LYS A 495 -5.37 -0.87 22.67
C LYS A 495 -6.38 -1.21 23.77
N GLU A 496 -7.33 -0.34 24.01
CA GLU A 496 -8.50 -0.62 24.83
C GLU A 496 -9.77 -0.60 23.96
N SER A 497 -10.78 -1.33 24.36
CA SER A 497 -12.10 -1.33 23.71
C SER A 497 -13.21 -1.53 24.73
N LEU A 498 -14.42 -1.14 24.38
CA LEU A 498 -15.62 -1.36 25.19
C LEU A 498 -16.32 -2.64 24.75
N THR A 499 -16.98 -3.35 25.66
CA THR A 499 -17.68 -4.60 25.34
C THR A 499 -19.19 -4.51 25.49
N GLN A 500 -19.70 -3.51 26.22
CA GLN A 500 -21.14 -3.32 26.41
C GLN A 500 -21.52 -1.85 26.49
N SER A 501 -22.81 -1.57 26.33
CA SER A 501 -23.39 -0.24 26.51
C SER A 501 -23.54 0.13 27.96
N ALA A 502 -23.32 1.40 28.31
CA ALA A 502 -23.57 1.94 29.65
C ALA A 502 -24.15 3.36 29.55
N ASP A 503 -25.21 3.60 30.30
CA ASP A 503 -25.78 4.95 30.50
C ASP A 503 -25.06 5.66 31.64
N HIS A 504 -24.75 6.93 31.47
CA HIS A 504 -24.07 7.73 32.47
C HIS A 504 -24.57 9.17 32.47
N ARG A 505 -24.57 9.76 33.68
CA ARG A 505 -24.79 11.19 33.87
C ARG A 505 -23.61 11.75 34.64
N GLU A 506 -23.02 12.82 34.12
CA GLU A 506 -21.93 13.55 34.77
C GLU A 506 -22.31 15.01 34.96
N THR A 507 -22.20 15.46 36.23
CA THR A 507 -22.42 16.85 36.58
C THR A 507 -21.11 17.47 37.07
N TYR A 508 -20.48 18.25 36.21
CA TYR A 508 -19.30 19.03 36.54
C TYR A 508 -19.67 20.35 37.18
N LYS A 509 -19.31 20.52 38.46
CA LYS A 509 -19.56 21.76 39.19
C LYS A 509 -18.31 22.16 39.98
N LYS A 510 -17.80 23.38 39.69
CA LYS A 510 -16.67 23.96 40.43
C LYS A 510 -16.95 25.42 40.73
N GLN A 511 -16.86 25.79 42.02
CA GLN A 511 -17.09 27.16 42.46
C GLN A 511 -15.89 27.62 43.30
N THR A 512 -15.18 28.61 42.83
CA THR A 512 -14.00 29.19 43.51
C THR A 512 -14.12 30.73 43.43
N GLY A 513 -14.84 31.32 44.39
CA GLY A 513 -14.87 32.75 44.61
C GLY A 513 -14.96 33.65 43.34
N GLY A 514 -16.12 33.65 42.66
CA GLY A 514 -16.35 34.36 41.42
C GLY A 514 -17.27 33.61 40.47
N ARG A 515 -17.10 33.77 39.14
CA ARG A 515 -17.84 32.99 38.11
C ARG A 515 -17.53 31.49 38.27
N GLY A 516 -18.56 30.69 38.52
CA GLY A 516 -18.46 29.25 38.67
C GLY A 516 -18.23 28.54 37.33
N LYS A 517 -18.10 27.21 37.39
CA LYS A 517 -18.08 26.32 36.23
C LYS A 517 -19.19 25.28 36.43
N PHE A 518 -20.04 25.10 35.42
CA PHE A 518 -21.13 24.13 35.47
C PHE A 518 -21.33 23.48 34.10
N ALA A 519 -21.47 22.15 34.09
CA ALA A 519 -21.92 21.40 32.92
C ALA A 519 -22.56 20.09 33.42
N ASP A 520 -23.66 19.71 32.80
CA ASP A 520 -24.36 18.46 33.11
C ASP A 520 -24.72 17.76 31.81
N ILE A 521 -24.25 16.54 31.65
CA ILE A 521 -24.40 15.73 30.43
C ILE A 521 -24.97 14.34 30.77
N VAL A 522 -25.93 13.89 30.00
CA VAL A 522 -26.51 12.54 30.05
C VAL A 522 -26.31 11.87 28.75
N PHE A 523 -25.63 10.74 28.74
CA PHE A 523 -25.23 10.05 27.51
C PHE A 523 -25.18 8.54 27.70
N THR A 524 -25.16 7.82 26.59
CA THR A 524 -24.79 6.41 26.50
C THR A 524 -23.44 6.30 25.86
N ILE A 525 -22.57 5.48 26.43
CA ILE A 525 -21.32 5.03 25.84
C ILE A 525 -21.43 3.55 25.47
N GLU A 526 -20.97 3.19 24.28
CA GLU A 526 -21.07 1.82 23.77
C GLU A 526 -19.90 1.51 22.83
N PRO A 527 -19.63 0.22 22.54
CA PRO A 527 -18.64 -0.15 21.53
C PRO A 527 -18.94 0.54 20.21
N GLY A 528 -17.90 0.96 19.50
CA GLY A 528 -18.02 1.44 18.12
C GLY A 528 -18.39 0.33 17.13
N GLU A 529 -18.67 0.70 15.89
CA GLU A 529 -18.96 -0.25 14.82
C GLU A 529 -17.70 -1.07 14.48
N LYS A 530 -17.85 -2.38 14.30
CA LYS A 530 -16.73 -3.25 13.92
C LYS A 530 -16.08 -2.79 12.62
N GLY A 531 -14.76 -2.65 12.62
CA GLY A 531 -13.99 -2.23 11.46
C GLY A 531 -13.91 -0.71 11.25
N LYS A 532 -14.49 0.08 12.16
CA LYS A 532 -14.30 1.52 12.20
C LYS A 532 -13.53 1.91 13.45
N SER A 533 -12.56 2.79 13.34
CA SER A 533 -11.80 3.36 14.44
C SER A 533 -12.30 4.76 14.79
N GLY A 534 -12.04 5.19 16.03
CA GLY A 534 -12.35 6.54 16.49
C GLY A 534 -13.71 6.70 17.17
N LEU A 535 -14.15 7.95 17.32
CA LEU A 535 -15.38 8.33 17.99
C LEU A 535 -16.54 8.48 17.01
N GLU A 536 -17.61 7.70 17.19
CA GLU A 536 -18.92 7.98 16.62
C GLU A 536 -19.74 8.81 17.63
N PHE A 537 -20.01 10.07 17.31
CA PHE A 537 -20.77 10.95 18.18
C PHE A 537 -22.16 11.21 17.64
N VAL A 538 -23.20 10.84 18.43
CA VAL A 538 -24.61 11.01 18.08
C VAL A 538 -25.24 12.02 19.03
N ASN A 539 -25.81 13.08 18.48
CA ASN A 539 -26.49 14.11 19.25
C ASN A 539 -28.02 13.94 19.16
N LEU A 540 -28.65 13.64 20.30
CA LEU A 540 -30.12 13.52 20.44
C LEU A 540 -30.74 14.66 21.26
N ILE A 541 -30.00 15.72 21.57
CA ILE A 541 -30.50 16.84 22.38
C ILE A 541 -31.70 17.51 21.69
N LYS A 542 -32.78 17.64 22.43
CA LYS A 542 -34.01 18.34 22.01
C LYS A 542 -34.30 19.47 22.99
N GLY A 543 -34.87 20.57 22.48
CA GLY A 543 -35.37 21.65 23.33
C GLY A 543 -34.34 22.64 23.91
N GLY A 544 -33.06 22.56 23.51
CA GLY A 544 -32.05 23.54 23.95
C GLY A 544 -31.52 23.33 25.39
N ASN A 545 -31.69 22.15 25.95
CA ASN A 545 -31.19 21.80 27.31
C ASN A 545 -29.66 21.96 27.40
N ILE A 546 -28.95 21.70 26.31
CA ILE A 546 -27.56 22.09 26.13
C ILE A 546 -27.52 23.00 24.89
N PRO A 547 -26.97 24.23 25.00
CA PRO A 547 -26.78 25.12 23.86
C PRO A 547 -25.94 24.46 22.75
N ARG A 548 -26.32 24.67 21.50
CA ARG A 548 -25.66 24.03 20.33
C ARG A 548 -24.16 24.31 20.28
N GLU A 549 -23.73 25.47 20.74
CA GLU A 549 -22.32 25.90 20.80
C GLU A 549 -21.46 25.06 21.74
N TYR A 550 -22.05 24.32 22.72
CA TYR A 550 -21.30 23.49 23.67
C TYR A 550 -21.22 22.02 23.26
N ILE A 551 -22.07 21.58 22.31
CA ILE A 551 -22.09 20.18 21.86
C ILE A 551 -20.76 19.74 21.24
N PRO A 552 -20.09 20.55 20.36
CA PRO A 552 -18.77 20.20 19.85
C PRO A 552 -17.70 20.04 20.95
N SER A 553 -17.86 20.76 22.07
CA SER A 553 -16.94 20.65 23.21
C SER A 553 -17.11 19.35 23.98
N VAL A 554 -18.34 18.81 24.06
CA VAL A 554 -18.60 17.48 24.61
C VAL A 554 -17.94 16.41 23.73
N GLU A 555 -18.16 16.48 22.43
CA GLU A 555 -17.55 15.57 21.44
C GLU A 555 -16.02 15.59 21.54
N LYS A 556 -15.43 16.77 21.52
CA LYS A 556 -13.99 16.98 21.70
C LYS A 556 -13.47 16.35 23.00
N GLY A 557 -14.20 16.55 24.11
CA GLY A 557 -13.84 15.98 25.40
C GLY A 557 -13.77 14.45 25.41
N PHE A 558 -14.72 13.76 24.75
CA PHE A 558 -14.68 12.32 24.57
C PHE A 558 -13.58 11.88 23.62
N LYS A 559 -13.43 12.55 22.48
CA LYS A 559 -12.39 12.25 21.49
C LYS A 559 -10.98 12.36 22.09
N ASP A 560 -10.71 13.39 22.85
CA ASP A 560 -9.42 13.54 23.53
C ASP A 560 -9.19 12.50 24.61
N SER A 561 -10.27 12.06 25.29
CA SER A 561 -10.19 11.04 26.34
C SER A 561 -9.89 9.64 25.80
N MET A 562 -10.22 9.34 24.54
CA MET A 562 -9.88 8.06 23.90
C MET A 562 -8.38 7.80 23.86
N LYS A 563 -7.56 8.83 23.80
CA LYS A 563 -6.09 8.71 23.78
C LYS A 563 -5.51 8.08 25.04
N ASN A 564 -6.30 8.05 26.13
CA ASN A 564 -5.87 7.55 27.42
C ASN A 564 -6.99 6.71 28.07
N GLY A 565 -7.02 5.44 27.73
CA GLY A 565 -8.06 4.50 28.15
C GLY A 565 -8.13 4.28 29.67
N PRO A 566 -9.26 3.76 30.16
CA PRO A 566 -9.56 3.69 31.59
C PRO A 566 -8.83 2.57 32.36
N LEU A 567 -8.23 1.57 31.68
CA LEU A 567 -7.60 0.40 32.31
C LEU A 567 -6.11 0.59 32.54
N ALA A 568 -5.37 0.79 31.47
CA ALA A 568 -3.92 0.91 31.47
C ALA A 568 -3.41 2.19 30.78
N GLY A 569 -4.33 3.01 30.24
CA GLY A 569 -3.98 4.23 29.54
C GLY A 569 -3.69 4.04 28.07
N PHE A 570 -3.96 2.86 27.51
CA PHE A 570 -3.85 2.66 26.06
C PHE A 570 -4.98 3.36 25.32
N GLU A 571 -4.74 3.68 24.06
CA GLU A 571 -5.75 4.32 23.21
C GLU A 571 -6.98 3.42 23.04
N VAL A 572 -8.17 4.01 23.16
CA VAL A 572 -9.43 3.30 22.88
C VAL A 572 -9.65 3.28 21.37
N ASP A 573 -9.69 2.08 20.79
CA ASP A 573 -9.74 1.89 19.34
C ASP A 573 -10.99 2.50 18.69
N SER A 574 -12.16 2.16 19.23
CA SER A 574 -13.43 2.71 18.75
C SER A 574 -14.45 2.81 19.87
N MET A 575 -15.27 3.84 19.84
CA MET A 575 -16.43 3.97 20.71
C MET A 575 -17.52 4.84 20.11
N LYS A 576 -18.74 4.58 20.52
CA LYS A 576 -19.88 5.42 20.18
C LYS A 576 -20.42 6.10 21.43
N VAL A 577 -20.66 7.40 21.31
CA VAL A 577 -21.27 8.20 22.37
C VAL A 577 -22.54 8.83 21.86
N THR A 578 -23.67 8.54 22.51
CA THR A 578 -24.98 9.13 22.20
C THR A 578 -25.34 10.11 23.29
N LEU A 579 -25.23 11.41 23.03
CA LEU A 579 -25.63 12.48 23.94
C LEU A 579 -27.15 12.62 23.94
N LYS A 580 -27.78 12.30 25.07
CA LYS A 580 -29.26 12.18 25.21
C LYS A 580 -29.89 13.42 25.82
N ASP A 581 -29.29 13.95 26.89
CA ASP A 581 -29.84 15.07 27.65
C ASP A 581 -28.73 15.81 28.41
N GLY A 582 -29.09 16.85 29.14
CA GLY A 582 -28.18 17.59 29.98
C GLY A 582 -28.79 18.90 30.48
N SER A 583 -27.98 19.73 31.11
CA SER A 583 -28.38 21.06 31.52
C SER A 583 -27.20 22.02 31.55
N PHE A 584 -27.51 23.29 31.48
CA PHE A 584 -26.53 24.35 31.57
C PHE A 584 -26.96 25.44 32.55
N HIS A 585 -26.01 26.22 32.98
CA HIS A 585 -26.26 27.39 33.83
C HIS A 585 -25.92 28.67 33.04
N PRO A 586 -26.83 29.66 32.94
CA PRO A 586 -26.63 30.82 32.05
C PRO A 586 -25.34 31.64 32.27
N VAL A 587 -24.82 31.58 33.53
CA VAL A 587 -23.61 32.38 33.90
C VAL A 587 -22.38 31.50 34.04
N ASP A 588 -22.53 30.25 34.53
CA ASP A 588 -21.41 29.39 34.94
C ASP A 588 -21.06 28.33 33.86
N SER A 589 -21.83 28.22 32.79
CA SER A 589 -21.52 27.31 31.68
C SER A 589 -20.70 27.96 30.59
N ASP A 590 -19.75 27.21 30.09
CA ASP A 590 -18.92 27.54 28.93
C ASP A 590 -18.43 26.26 28.23
N SER A 591 -17.86 26.38 27.05
CA SER A 591 -17.32 25.29 26.24
C SER A 591 -16.34 24.40 27.02
N LEU A 592 -15.45 25.01 27.81
CA LEU A 592 -14.45 24.31 28.60
C LEU A 592 -15.11 23.45 29.70
N SER A 593 -16.20 23.93 30.33
CA SER A 593 -16.92 23.16 31.36
C SER A 593 -17.52 21.88 30.79
N PHE A 594 -18.08 21.93 29.58
CA PHE A 594 -18.62 20.75 28.89
C PHE A 594 -17.54 19.79 28.42
N GLU A 595 -16.40 20.29 27.93
CA GLU A 595 -15.24 19.48 27.61
C GLU A 595 -14.72 18.74 28.84
N LEU A 596 -14.58 19.42 29.98
CA LEU A 596 -14.14 18.82 31.25
C LEU A 596 -15.15 17.80 31.80
N ALA A 597 -16.46 18.07 31.67
CA ALA A 597 -17.49 17.12 32.07
C ALA A 597 -17.38 15.81 31.28
N ALA A 598 -17.19 15.89 29.94
CA ALA A 598 -17.00 14.72 29.09
C ALA A 598 -15.73 13.93 29.45
N ARG A 599 -14.62 14.62 29.73
CA ARG A 599 -13.36 13.97 30.14
C ARG A 599 -13.48 13.25 31.49
N LEU A 600 -14.16 13.84 32.47
CA LEU A 600 -14.40 13.20 33.76
C LEU A 600 -15.34 12.00 33.65
N ALA A 601 -16.41 12.17 32.88
CA ALA A 601 -17.40 11.14 32.65
C ALA A 601 -16.81 9.90 31.96
N PHE A 602 -15.89 10.08 31.03
CA PHE A 602 -15.31 9.01 30.22
C PHE A 602 -14.74 7.87 31.09
N LYS A 603 -13.89 8.19 32.07
CA LYS A 603 -13.20 7.16 32.85
C LYS A 603 -14.18 6.27 33.66
N THR A 604 -15.25 6.86 34.16
CA THR A 604 -16.27 6.13 34.94
C THR A 604 -17.20 5.34 34.04
N SER A 605 -17.69 5.97 32.96
CA SER A 605 -18.61 5.34 32.02
C SER A 605 -17.96 4.22 31.22
N ALA A 606 -16.71 4.38 30.80
CA ALA A 606 -15.96 3.37 30.05
C ALA A 606 -15.68 2.12 30.94
N LYS A 607 -15.41 2.29 32.21
CA LYS A 607 -15.33 1.15 33.15
C LYS A 607 -16.67 0.43 33.31
N ALA A 608 -17.77 1.19 33.41
CA ALA A 608 -19.11 0.62 33.46
C ALA A 608 -19.48 -0.11 32.15
N ALA A 609 -18.96 0.34 31.02
CA ALA A 609 -19.09 -0.31 29.72
C ALA A 609 -18.14 -1.51 29.52
N LYS A 610 -17.50 -1.99 30.61
CA LYS A 610 -16.57 -3.12 30.65
C LYS A 610 -15.46 -2.97 29.59
N ALA A 611 -14.60 -1.99 29.79
CA ALA A 611 -13.40 -1.84 29.00
C ALA A 611 -12.50 -3.09 29.12
N VAL A 612 -11.86 -3.46 28.00
CA VAL A 612 -10.95 -4.61 27.88
C VAL A 612 -9.68 -4.19 27.15
N ILE A 613 -8.59 -4.92 27.40
CA ILE A 613 -7.34 -4.75 26.65
C ILE A 613 -7.44 -5.54 25.34
N MET A 614 -6.99 -4.94 24.26
CA MET A 614 -6.91 -5.52 22.93
C MET A 614 -5.45 -5.70 22.53
N GLU A 615 -5.12 -6.83 21.93
CA GLU A 615 -3.80 -7.14 21.40
C GLU A 615 -3.82 -7.31 19.87
N PRO A 616 -2.74 -6.94 19.16
CA PRO A 616 -2.67 -7.17 17.73
C PRO A 616 -2.48 -8.65 17.43
N ILE A 617 -3.32 -9.16 16.53
CA ILE A 617 -3.27 -10.52 16.00
C ILE A 617 -2.65 -10.48 14.62
N MET A 618 -1.69 -11.37 14.40
CA MET A 618 -0.95 -11.49 13.16
C MET A 618 -1.42 -12.71 12.39
N LYS A 619 -1.62 -12.58 11.08
CA LYS A 619 -1.70 -13.71 10.16
C LYS A 619 -0.30 -14.23 9.92
N LEU A 620 -0.12 -15.51 10.13
CA LEU A 620 1.13 -16.22 9.95
C LEU A 620 0.96 -17.30 8.87
N GLU A 621 1.88 -17.33 7.92
CA GLU A 621 2.08 -18.47 7.04
C GLU A 621 3.49 -19.02 7.24
N VAL A 622 3.59 -20.33 7.41
CA VAL A 622 4.86 -21.04 7.53
C VAL A 622 4.96 -22.10 6.45
N ILE A 623 5.99 -22.02 5.63
CA ILE A 623 6.32 -23.04 4.63
C ILE A 623 7.41 -23.91 5.21
N THR A 624 7.18 -25.22 5.27
CA THR A 624 8.06 -26.17 5.95
C THR A 624 8.05 -27.53 5.29
N PRO A 625 9.14 -28.32 5.38
CA PRO A 625 9.10 -29.72 5.07
C PRO A 625 8.07 -30.48 5.93
N GLU A 626 7.45 -31.51 5.39
CA GLU A 626 6.42 -32.30 6.07
C GLU A 626 6.87 -32.85 7.42
N GLU A 627 8.11 -33.28 7.54
CA GLU A 627 8.70 -33.84 8.76
C GLU A 627 8.75 -32.83 9.94
N ASN A 628 8.82 -31.52 9.67
CA ASN A 628 8.87 -30.46 10.69
C ASN A 628 7.50 -29.85 11.00
N MET A 629 6.47 -30.16 10.24
CA MET A 629 5.14 -29.56 10.38
C MET A 629 4.55 -29.76 11.79
N GLY A 630 4.68 -30.97 12.37
CA GLY A 630 4.16 -31.27 13.70
C GLY A 630 4.78 -30.42 14.80
N ASP A 631 6.09 -30.21 14.76
CA ASP A 631 6.82 -29.39 15.75
C ASP A 631 6.44 -27.90 15.62
N ILE A 632 6.27 -27.43 14.39
CA ILE A 632 5.87 -26.04 14.11
C ILE A 632 4.44 -25.78 14.60
N VAL A 633 3.49 -26.65 14.29
CA VAL A 633 2.12 -26.56 14.79
C VAL A 633 2.08 -26.62 16.32
N GLY A 634 2.90 -27.48 16.93
CA GLY A 634 3.05 -27.56 18.39
C GLY A 634 3.62 -26.26 18.99
N ASP A 635 4.58 -25.61 18.33
CA ASP A 635 5.14 -24.34 18.78
C ASP A 635 4.13 -23.19 18.63
N LEU A 636 3.39 -23.15 17.52
CA LEU A 636 2.32 -22.14 17.32
C LEU A 636 1.22 -22.25 18.37
N ASN A 637 0.78 -23.48 18.71
CA ASN A 637 -0.20 -23.69 19.76
C ASN A 637 0.31 -23.21 21.14
N ARG A 638 1.60 -23.40 21.45
CA ARG A 638 2.23 -22.88 22.69
C ARG A 638 2.25 -21.35 22.70
N ARG A 639 2.34 -20.71 21.53
CA ARG A 639 2.29 -19.25 21.35
C ARG A 639 0.88 -18.70 21.23
N ARG A 640 -0.12 -19.41 21.71
CA ARG A 640 -1.54 -19.04 21.60
C ARG A 640 -2.02 -18.88 20.15
N GLY A 641 -1.27 -19.46 19.19
CA GLY A 641 -1.65 -19.42 17.79
C GLY A 641 -2.83 -20.34 17.49
N GLN A 642 -3.68 -19.90 16.59
CA GLN A 642 -4.80 -20.67 16.06
C GLN A 642 -4.50 -21.04 14.61
N VAL A 643 -4.27 -22.32 14.35
CA VAL A 643 -4.01 -22.83 12.99
C VAL A 643 -5.32 -22.93 12.24
N ASN A 644 -5.43 -22.24 11.11
CA ASN A 644 -6.64 -22.15 10.29
C ASN A 644 -6.65 -23.19 9.15
N SER A 645 -5.51 -23.39 8.48
CA SER A 645 -5.37 -24.38 7.41
C SER A 645 -3.96 -24.97 7.34
N MET A 646 -3.87 -26.13 6.74
CA MET A 646 -2.62 -26.81 6.36
C MET A 646 -2.77 -27.29 4.92
N ASP A 647 -1.96 -26.74 4.04
CA ASP A 647 -2.04 -26.99 2.61
C ASP A 647 -0.76 -27.64 2.09
N ASP A 648 -0.86 -28.37 0.99
CA ASP A 648 0.30 -28.95 0.30
C ASP A 648 0.79 -28.03 -0.81
N ARG A 649 2.11 -27.84 -0.89
CA ARG A 649 2.72 -27.00 -1.91
C ARG A 649 4.02 -27.62 -2.42
N ALA A 650 4.04 -28.13 -3.65
CA ALA A 650 5.25 -28.56 -4.37
C ALA A 650 6.34 -29.25 -3.50
N GLY A 651 5.93 -30.22 -2.66
CA GLY A 651 6.84 -30.95 -1.77
C GLY A 651 7.11 -30.30 -0.41
N ALA A 652 6.41 -29.22 -0.08
CA ALA A 652 6.39 -28.57 1.23
C ALA A 652 4.98 -28.52 1.80
N LYS A 653 4.86 -28.32 3.12
CA LYS A 653 3.59 -28.04 3.81
C LYS A 653 3.50 -26.56 4.12
N VAL A 654 2.32 -25.99 3.97
CA VAL A 654 2.02 -24.60 4.29
C VAL A 654 1.06 -24.58 5.47
N VAL A 655 1.51 -24.05 6.60
CA VAL A 655 0.70 -23.88 7.82
C VAL A 655 0.27 -22.42 7.89
N LYS A 656 -1.05 -22.16 7.85
CA LYS A 656 -1.62 -20.84 7.99
C LYS A 656 -2.34 -20.73 9.33
N GLY A 657 -2.15 -19.62 10.02
CA GLY A 657 -2.79 -19.40 11.31
C GLY A 657 -2.79 -17.94 11.73
N GLU A 658 -3.41 -17.68 12.86
CA GLU A 658 -3.42 -16.38 13.52
C GLU A 658 -2.76 -16.50 14.89
N VAL A 659 -1.88 -15.55 15.22
CA VAL A 659 -1.09 -15.57 16.45
C VAL A 659 -0.99 -14.16 17.05
N PRO A 660 -1.02 -14.01 18.38
CA PRO A 660 -0.78 -12.73 19.01
C PRO A 660 0.67 -12.27 18.80
N LEU A 661 0.86 -10.99 18.44
CA LEU A 661 2.20 -10.44 18.19
C LEU A 661 3.13 -10.57 19.40
N SER A 662 2.59 -10.45 20.61
CA SER A 662 3.35 -10.59 21.88
C SER A 662 4.10 -11.91 22.01
N GLU A 663 3.58 -12.98 21.39
CA GLU A 663 4.18 -14.33 21.42
C GLU A 663 5.18 -14.58 20.29
N MET A 664 5.32 -13.62 19.35
CA MET A 664 6.07 -13.82 18.12
C MET A 664 7.48 -13.24 18.15
N PHE A 665 7.84 -12.48 19.17
CA PHE A 665 9.21 -11.99 19.31
C PHE A 665 10.20 -13.15 19.35
N GLY A 666 11.24 -13.08 18.50
CA GLY A 666 12.22 -14.14 18.35
C GLY A 666 11.75 -15.43 17.66
N TYR A 667 10.52 -15.43 17.11
CA TYR A 667 9.95 -16.61 16.43
C TYR A 667 10.80 -17.14 15.28
N VAL A 668 11.38 -16.25 14.46
CA VAL A 668 12.24 -16.64 13.33
C VAL A 668 13.42 -17.52 13.79
N THR A 669 14.02 -17.21 14.95
CA THR A 669 15.10 -18.01 15.54
C THR A 669 14.58 -19.39 15.99
N SER A 670 13.41 -19.44 16.64
CA SER A 670 12.79 -20.68 17.03
C SER A 670 12.43 -21.54 15.82
N LEU A 671 11.85 -20.95 14.78
CA LEU A 671 11.49 -21.60 13.53
C LEU A 671 12.72 -22.22 12.84
N ARG A 672 13.82 -21.47 12.75
CA ARG A 672 15.08 -21.98 12.20
C ARG A 672 15.62 -23.18 12.97
N THR A 673 15.52 -23.14 14.30
CA THR A 673 15.93 -24.26 15.16
C THR A 673 15.05 -25.49 14.93
N LEU A 674 13.73 -25.34 14.90
CA LEU A 674 12.76 -26.44 14.70
C LEU A 674 12.87 -27.07 13.33
N SER A 675 13.22 -26.31 12.31
CA SER A 675 13.26 -26.76 10.91
C SER A 675 14.67 -26.98 10.37
N SER A 676 15.70 -26.85 11.19
CA SER A 676 17.12 -26.84 10.76
C SER A 676 17.39 -25.84 9.62
N GLY A 677 16.73 -24.68 9.69
CA GLY A 677 16.84 -23.59 8.71
C GLY A 677 16.03 -23.78 7.41
N ARG A 678 15.24 -24.85 7.31
CA ARG A 678 14.50 -25.19 6.06
C ARG A 678 13.09 -24.60 5.97
N ALA A 679 12.54 -24.09 7.08
CA ALA A 679 11.24 -23.42 7.07
C ALA A 679 11.41 -21.91 6.92
N THR A 680 10.45 -21.30 6.23
CA THR A 680 10.31 -19.86 6.10
C THR A 680 8.97 -19.43 6.67
N SER A 681 8.87 -18.19 7.16
CA SER A 681 7.60 -17.65 7.64
C SER A 681 7.37 -16.25 7.14
N THR A 682 6.11 -15.94 6.89
CA THR A 682 5.62 -14.60 6.59
C THR A 682 4.56 -14.24 7.62
N MET A 683 4.63 -13.05 8.18
CA MET A 683 3.71 -12.57 9.21
C MET A 683 3.21 -11.18 8.83
N GLU A 684 1.90 -10.96 8.87
CA GLU A 684 1.27 -9.66 8.62
C GLU A 684 0.21 -9.33 9.66
N PHE A 685 -0.02 -8.05 9.92
CA PHE A 685 -1.09 -7.62 10.82
C PHE A 685 -2.47 -8.01 10.26
N SER A 686 -3.31 -8.60 11.10
CA SER A 686 -4.69 -8.97 10.76
C SER A 686 -5.70 -8.00 11.38
N HIS A 687 -5.79 -8.01 12.70
CA HIS A 687 -6.75 -7.23 13.47
C HIS A 687 -6.35 -7.17 14.95
N TYR A 688 -7.07 -6.36 15.72
CA TYR A 688 -7.00 -6.40 17.19
C TYR A 688 -8.06 -7.33 17.75
N ASP A 689 -7.69 -8.16 18.73
CA ASP A 689 -8.63 -9.02 19.47
C ASP A 689 -8.43 -8.89 20.97
N GLN A 690 -9.45 -9.28 21.74
CA GLN A 690 -9.43 -9.17 23.19
C GLN A 690 -8.38 -10.11 23.80
N THR A 691 -7.52 -9.56 24.68
CA THR A 691 -6.56 -10.38 25.42
C THR A 691 -7.25 -11.30 26.43
N PRO A 692 -6.74 -12.51 26.69
CA PRO A 692 -7.15 -13.34 27.81
C PRO A 692 -6.98 -12.61 29.15
N SER A 693 -7.84 -12.91 30.13
CA SER A 693 -7.88 -12.19 31.44
C SER A 693 -6.52 -12.19 32.15
N ASN A 694 -5.82 -13.32 32.17
CA ASN A 694 -4.50 -13.44 32.79
C ASN A 694 -3.44 -12.54 32.13
N ILE A 695 -3.45 -12.42 30.81
CA ILE A 695 -2.54 -11.54 30.08
C ILE A 695 -2.92 -10.08 30.32
N SER A 696 -4.22 -9.76 30.26
CA SER A 696 -4.72 -8.41 30.53
C SER A 696 -4.29 -7.91 31.93
N GLU A 697 -4.40 -8.77 32.97
CA GLU A 697 -3.96 -8.43 34.33
C GLU A 697 -2.45 -8.18 34.39
N THR A 698 -1.64 -8.99 33.70
CA THR A 698 -0.19 -8.80 33.62
C THR A 698 0.16 -7.47 32.96
N VAL A 699 -0.41 -7.20 31.79
CA VAL A 699 -0.17 -5.95 31.04
C VAL A 699 -0.57 -4.73 31.87
N ILE A 700 -1.74 -4.76 32.53
CA ILE A 700 -2.20 -3.67 33.39
C ILE A 700 -1.26 -3.46 34.57
N SER A 701 -0.76 -4.55 35.18
CA SER A 701 0.14 -4.47 36.34
C SER A 701 1.52 -3.93 35.96
N GLU A 702 2.06 -4.32 34.83
CA GLU A 702 3.34 -3.84 34.31
C GLU A 702 3.31 -2.34 34.02
N VAL A 703 2.25 -1.87 33.34
CA VAL A 703 2.08 -0.43 33.06
C VAL A 703 1.91 0.38 34.33
N LYS A 704 1.13 -0.12 35.31
CA LYS A 704 0.92 0.57 36.59
C LYS A 704 2.11 0.46 37.54
N GLY A 705 2.88 -0.63 37.48
CA GLY A 705 4.09 -0.82 38.25
C GLY A 705 5.23 0.10 37.82
N ASN A 706 5.33 0.38 36.53
CA ASN A 706 6.32 1.32 35.99
C ASN A 706 6.01 2.80 36.30
N THR A 707 4.81 3.11 36.79
CA THR A 707 4.39 4.48 37.17
C THR A 707 4.57 4.79 38.68
N THR A 708 5.13 3.84 39.45
CA THR A 708 5.29 3.98 40.92
C THR A 708 6.73 4.06 41.41
N ASP A 709 7.72 4.12 40.53
CA ASP A 709 9.14 4.37 40.89
C ASP A 709 9.60 5.79 40.54
#